data_f74b956a08c579f474f438d8a6ea7352
#
_entry.id   f74b956a08c579f474f438d8a6ea7352
#
_cell.length_a   1.000
_cell.length_b   1.000
_cell.length_c   1.000
_cell.angle_alpha   90.00
_cell.angle_beta   90.00
_cell.angle_gamma   90.00
#
_symmetry.space_group_name_H-M   'P 1'
#
loop_
_entity.id
_entity.type
_entity.pdbx_description
1 polymer ?
#
loop_
_entity_poly.entity_id
_entity_poly.type
_entity_poly.pdbx_seq_one_letter_code
_entity_poly.pdbx_strand_id
1 'polypeptide(L)'
;MAAIGKIRSWGPILVTVIGLALFAFIAEELFRSCESTRNQERQQIGEVLGKKIDVQEFQKLIDEYTDVIKMTQGRDNLTDQELNQVKDMVWQNYVQQEIIADEAEKLGLTVTDQELQNMLNEGTNPMLLQTPFVNQQTGRFDASALKKFLAEYKKAQQSGGQMAEQYTGIYNYWKFIEKNLRTQSLQQKYQALLAGSILSNPVAAKQSFKDENEESNIQLATFAYSTVNDKDVKISDADLNAKYKELKERFKQLEETRDVKYVDFQVLPSTADRTALNKAVNDAAAKLAAAADPTEVVRKANSLVSFLGIPQTKAAFPADIAQQLDSMAVGATSAVKENKGDNTLNVIKLISKQQLPDSVQFRAIQVGGEDVAAAKKTADSIYTALQGGADFEAIAKKYGQTGEKTWLVSNQYQSAPSMDKDTKNYLNILSTAAVNSLNNVAMTNGNIILQVTDRRAMTTKYVAAVIKKSIDFSKDTYSAAYNKFSQFVSENQTLEAMEKNAAKYGFKVQERQGISNAEHYVVNIPSTREAMKWLFEAKEGTISPLYECGNNDHLLVLALTKVNKKGYLTLDNAQVKEYIRTQVMNDKKAEILMGKAKGVTSIAAAQKKGAKVAPVNQVTFAAPVFIPETGASEPALSGAVAATAAGKFCAAPVKGNAGVYLFQVISKANRAGVKFDAKTAEQSQKQRLMQYAGQFMRDLYQKANVTDNRYLFF
;
A
#
# COMPACT_ATOMS: atom_id res chain seq x y z
N MET A 1 59.59 21.77 60.40
CA MET A 1 58.61 20.66 60.76
C MET A 1 57.13 21.10 60.87
N ALA A 2 56.78 22.36 60.60
CA ALA A 2 55.38 22.85 60.63
C ALA A 2 54.52 22.55 59.34
N ALA A 3 55.15 22.28 58.20
CA ALA A 3 54.45 22.06 56.95
C ALA A 3 53.81 20.66 56.82
N ILE A 4 54.45 19.63 57.42
CA ILE A 4 54.01 18.25 57.33
C ILE A 4 52.73 17.99 58.21
N GLY A 5 52.60 18.72 59.33
CA GLY A 5 51.45 18.63 60.18
C GLY A 5 50.17 19.22 59.57
N LYS A 6 50.28 20.28 58.77
CA LYS A 6 49.17 20.87 58.01
C LYS A 6 48.69 19.98 56.88
N ILE A 7 49.56 19.27 56.18
CA ILE A 7 49.21 18.32 55.15
C ILE A 7 48.43 17.11 55.72
N ARG A 8 48.82 16.66 56.93
CA ARG A 8 48.17 15.53 57.61
C ARG A 8 46.77 15.85 58.08
N SER A 9 46.52 17.11 58.49
CA SER A 9 45.18 17.56 58.91
C SER A 9 44.23 17.77 57.72
N TRP A 10 44.77 17.94 56.51
CA TRP A 10 43.97 18.08 55.28
C TRP A 10 43.82 16.75 54.54
N GLY A 11 44.41 15.68 55.02
CA GLY A 11 44.32 14.34 54.43
C GLY A 11 42.92 13.83 54.19
N PRO A 12 42.00 13.90 55.17
CA PRO A 12 40.60 13.50 54.98
C PRO A 12 39.89 14.34 53.91
N ILE A 13 40.12 15.65 53.89
CA ILE A 13 39.51 16.57 52.89
C ILE A 13 40.04 16.26 51.50
N LEU A 14 41.36 16.00 51.37
CA LEU A 14 41.99 15.65 50.08
C LEU A 14 41.42 14.32 49.52
N VAL A 15 41.28 13.31 50.40
CA VAL A 15 40.66 12.02 50.02
C VAL A 15 39.20 12.18 49.60
N THR A 16 38.45 13.05 50.30
CA THR A 16 37.06 13.32 49.92
C THR A 16 36.96 14.05 48.57
N VAL A 17 37.85 15.03 48.29
CA VAL A 17 37.87 15.76 47.02
C VAL A 17 38.27 14.82 45.86
N ILE A 18 39.27 13.96 46.09
CA ILE A 18 39.68 12.95 45.09
C ILE A 18 38.58 11.93 44.88
N GLY A 19 37.90 11.48 45.94
CA GLY A 19 36.74 10.58 45.87
C GLY A 19 35.57 11.19 45.11
N LEU A 20 35.25 12.47 45.33
CA LEU A 20 34.22 13.20 44.58
C LEU A 20 34.61 13.42 43.13
N ALA A 21 35.89 13.70 42.83
CA ALA A 21 36.36 13.83 41.45
C ALA A 21 36.31 12.51 40.69
N LEU A 22 36.69 11.41 41.32
CA LEU A 22 36.55 10.05 40.74
C LEU A 22 35.08 9.66 40.56
N PHE A 23 34.24 9.98 41.52
CA PHE A 23 32.79 9.74 41.38
C PHE A 23 32.18 10.57 40.23
N ALA A 24 32.56 11.84 40.12
CA ALA A 24 32.12 12.69 39.02
C ALA A 24 32.58 12.14 37.64
N PHE A 25 33.83 11.65 37.55
CA PHE A 25 34.35 11.03 36.37
C PHE A 25 33.61 9.73 35.97
N ILE A 26 33.37 8.86 36.97
CA ILE A 26 32.59 7.63 36.75
C ILE A 26 31.13 7.95 36.40
N ALA A 27 30.54 8.96 37.03
CA ALA A 27 29.19 9.41 36.70
C ALA A 27 29.14 9.99 35.25
N GLU A 28 30.14 10.78 34.85
CA GLU A 28 30.24 11.30 33.46
C GLU A 28 30.41 10.15 32.45
N GLU A 29 31.20 9.13 32.76
CA GLU A 29 31.40 7.97 31.89
C GLU A 29 30.14 7.09 31.79
N LEU A 30 29.38 6.96 32.88
CA LEU A 30 28.06 6.33 32.88
C LEU A 30 27.04 7.14 32.08
N PHE A 31 27.02 8.47 32.18
CA PHE A 31 26.17 9.31 31.34
C PHE A 31 26.55 9.23 29.86
N ARG A 32 27.83 9.26 29.51
CA ARG A 32 28.33 9.06 28.14
C ARG A 32 28.00 7.67 27.59
N SER A 33 28.09 6.64 28.43
CA SER A 33 27.70 5.27 28.06
C SER A 33 26.20 5.17 27.82
N CYS A 34 25.36 5.80 28.63
CA CYS A 34 23.91 5.87 28.36
C CYS A 34 23.59 6.67 27.09
N GLU A 35 24.34 7.72 26.78
CA GLU A 35 24.16 8.52 25.58
C GLU A 35 24.65 7.80 24.32
N SER A 36 25.74 7.03 24.41
CA SER A 36 26.21 6.18 23.32
C SER A 36 25.28 5.01 23.04
N THR A 37 24.70 4.38 24.07
CA THR A 37 23.70 3.32 23.93
C THR A 37 22.42 3.86 23.30
N ARG A 38 21.98 5.04 23.70
CA ARG A 38 20.82 5.74 23.13
C ARG A 38 21.06 6.19 21.68
N ASN A 39 22.29 6.56 21.31
CA ASN A 39 22.67 6.87 19.94
C ASN A 39 22.78 5.61 19.09
N GLN A 40 23.22 4.48 19.62
CA GLN A 40 23.22 3.19 18.92
C GLN A 40 21.80 2.66 18.71
N GLU A 41 20.91 2.80 19.68
CA GLU A 41 19.48 2.47 19.52
C GLU A 41 18.81 3.36 18.47
N ARG A 42 19.21 4.63 18.37
CA ARG A 42 18.75 5.56 17.34
C ARG A 42 19.26 5.28 15.92
N GLN A 43 20.21 4.36 15.74
CA GLN A 43 20.71 3.93 14.43
C GLN A 43 20.13 2.60 13.97
N GLN A 44 19.24 1.98 14.75
CA GLN A 44 18.67 0.67 14.45
C GLN A 44 17.23 0.80 13.97
N ILE A 45 16.98 0.30 12.77
CA ILE A 45 15.65 0.24 12.17
C ILE A 45 14.72 -0.70 12.95
N GLY A 46 15.29 -1.73 13.56
CA GLY A 46 14.53 -2.69 14.33
C GLY A 46 15.36 -3.91 14.74
N GLU A 47 14.66 -4.88 15.32
CA GLU A 47 15.26 -6.13 15.80
C GLU A 47 14.34 -7.31 15.50
N VAL A 48 14.90 -8.43 15.05
CA VAL A 48 14.19 -9.67 14.77
C VAL A 48 14.98 -10.83 15.38
N LEU A 49 14.37 -11.61 16.28
CA LEU A 49 15.04 -12.75 16.95
C LEU A 49 16.34 -12.36 17.67
N GLY A 50 16.43 -11.13 18.19
CA GLY A 50 17.65 -10.60 18.81
C GLY A 50 18.70 -10.07 17.82
N LYS A 51 18.49 -10.23 16.51
CA LYS A 51 19.35 -9.65 15.48
C LYS A 51 18.88 -8.23 15.16
N LYS A 52 19.77 -7.27 15.29
CA LYS A 52 19.50 -5.86 15.00
C LYS A 52 19.86 -5.54 13.56
N ILE A 53 19.01 -4.74 12.89
CA ILE A 53 19.32 -4.23 11.55
C ILE A 53 19.64 -2.73 11.64
N ASP A 54 20.78 -2.36 11.05
CA ASP A 54 21.25 -0.98 10.95
C ASP A 54 20.51 -0.20 9.85
N VAL A 55 20.38 1.13 10.03
CA VAL A 55 19.75 2.04 9.05
C VAL A 55 20.40 1.93 7.67
N GLN A 56 21.72 1.86 7.60
CA GLN A 56 22.45 1.82 6.32
C GLN A 56 22.24 0.47 5.61
N GLU A 57 22.22 -0.62 6.36
CA GLU A 57 21.93 -1.94 5.81
C GLU A 57 20.51 -2.01 5.24
N PHE A 58 19.55 -1.49 6.00
CA PHE A 58 18.16 -1.44 5.55
C PHE A 58 17.98 -0.51 4.34
N GLN A 59 18.67 0.63 4.31
CA GLN A 59 18.64 1.54 3.15
C GLN A 59 19.16 0.85 1.88
N LYS A 60 20.24 0.05 1.98
CA LYS A 60 20.72 -0.74 0.84
C LYS A 60 19.67 -1.70 0.31
N LEU A 61 18.90 -2.34 1.20
CA LEU A 61 17.80 -3.21 0.78
C LEU A 61 16.71 -2.42 0.06
N ILE A 62 16.34 -1.22 0.56
CA ILE A 62 15.38 -0.33 -0.11
C ILE A 62 15.89 0.05 -1.50
N ASP A 63 17.16 0.43 -1.62
CA ASP A 63 17.78 0.82 -2.88
C ASP A 63 17.76 -0.33 -3.89
N GLU A 64 18.14 -1.56 -3.47
CA GLU A 64 18.07 -2.77 -4.30
C GLU A 64 16.65 -3.01 -4.85
N TYR A 65 15.62 -2.92 -4.00
CA TYR A 65 14.21 -3.10 -4.43
C TYR A 65 13.74 -1.96 -5.33
N THR A 66 14.12 -0.72 -5.01
CA THR A 66 13.79 0.46 -5.79
C THR A 66 14.37 0.38 -7.20
N ASP A 67 15.63 0.00 -7.32
CA ASP A 67 16.31 -0.15 -8.62
C ASP A 67 15.67 -1.25 -9.47
N VAL A 68 15.27 -2.35 -8.86
CA VAL A 68 14.52 -3.42 -9.53
C VAL A 68 13.18 -2.93 -10.06
N ILE A 69 12.43 -2.16 -9.27
CA ILE A 69 11.13 -1.61 -9.69
C ILE A 69 11.31 -0.62 -10.83
N LYS A 70 12.29 0.29 -10.73
CA LYS A 70 12.61 1.26 -11.79
C LYS A 70 12.97 0.55 -13.10
N MET A 71 13.84 -0.45 -13.02
CA MET A 71 14.28 -1.23 -14.18
C MET A 71 13.13 -2.01 -14.82
N THR A 72 12.30 -2.68 -14.03
CA THR A 72 11.21 -3.51 -14.54
C THR A 72 10.03 -2.70 -15.09
N GLN A 73 9.81 -1.49 -14.57
CA GLN A 73 8.74 -0.60 -15.01
C GLN A 73 9.19 0.44 -16.03
N GLY A 74 10.49 0.56 -16.32
CA GLY A 74 11.05 1.54 -17.25
C GLY A 74 10.83 2.99 -16.78
N ARG A 75 10.89 3.25 -15.46
CA ARG A 75 10.69 4.56 -14.83
C ARG A 75 11.90 4.95 -14.00
N ASP A 76 12.24 6.23 -14.02
CA ASP A 76 13.39 6.75 -13.24
C ASP A 76 13.02 7.13 -11.80
N ASN A 77 11.76 7.46 -11.53
CA ASN A 77 11.32 7.96 -10.24
C ASN A 77 10.09 7.21 -9.71
N LEU A 78 10.05 7.00 -8.40
CA LEU A 78 8.88 6.54 -7.65
C LEU A 78 8.28 7.73 -6.90
N THR A 79 6.98 7.70 -6.69
CA THR A 79 6.28 8.62 -5.79
C THR A 79 6.60 8.29 -4.33
N ASP A 80 6.40 9.23 -3.41
CA ASP A 80 6.58 9.01 -1.97
C ASP A 80 5.73 7.86 -1.46
N GLN A 81 4.50 7.72 -1.97
CA GLN A 81 3.62 6.62 -1.61
C GLN A 81 4.18 5.26 -2.07
N GLU A 82 4.68 5.17 -3.29
CA GLU A 82 5.30 3.94 -3.81
C GLU A 82 6.58 3.61 -3.03
N LEU A 83 7.38 4.62 -2.68
CA LEU A 83 8.59 4.44 -1.88
C LEU A 83 8.24 3.92 -0.47
N ASN A 84 7.19 4.41 0.15
CA ASN A 84 6.71 3.90 1.44
C ASN A 84 6.24 2.44 1.33
N GLN A 85 5.53 2.09 0.24
CA GLN A 85 5.17 0.68 -0.03
C GLN A 85 6.41 -0.22 -0.21
N VAL A 86 7.46 0.28 -0.86
CA VAL A 86 8.74 -0.45 -0.98
C VAL A 86 9.36 -0.67 0.41
N LYS A 87 9.41 0.36 1.25
CA LYS A 87 9.94 0.25 2.63
C LYS A 87 9.18 -0.78 3.44
N ASP A 88 7.85 -0.80 3.35
CA ASP A 88 7.02 -1.81 4.03
C ASP A 88 7.28 -3.21 3.53
N MET A 89 7.33 -3.38 2.22
CA MET A 89 7.61 -4.67 1.59
C MET A 89 9.00 -5.18 1.96
N VAL A 90 10.02 -4.33 1.94
CA VAL A 90 11.39 -4.66 2.34
C VAL A 90 11.44 -5.11 3.80
N TRP A 91 10.76 -4.38 4.70
CA TRP A 91 10.68 -4.74 6.11
C TRP A 91 9.99 -6.08 6.33
N GLN A 92 8.82 -6.27 5.74
CA GLN A 92 8.08 -7.53 5.84
C GLN A 92 8.88 -8.71 5.32
N ASN A 93 9.53 -8.55 4.15
CA ASN A 93 10.38 -9.58 3.58
C ASN A 93 11.60 -9.87 4.46
N TYR A 94 12.25 -8.85 4.99
CA TYR A 94 13.38 -9.01 5.90
C TYR A 94 12.98 -9.81 7.15
N VAL A 95 11.92 -9.39 7.84
CA VAL A 95 11.41 -10.09 9.03
C VAL A 95 11.05 -11.54 8.72
N GLN A 96 10.32 -11.77 7.62
CA GLN A 96 9.93 -13.11 7.21
C GLN A 96 11.14 -13.98 6.87
N GLN A 97 12.15 -13.44 6.18
CA GLN A 97 13.38 -14.15 5.83
C GLN A 97 14.16 -14.55 7.08
N GLU A 98 14.34 -13.64 8.04
CA GLU A 98 15.06 -13.95 9.28
C GLU A 98 14.35 -15.03 10.10
N ILE A 99 13.02 -14.95 10.21
CA ILE A 99 12.23 -15.97 10.93
C ILE A 99 12.31 -17.33 10.25
N ILE A 100 12.15 -17.38 8.93
CA ILE A 100 12.23 -18.64 8.18
C ILE A 100 13.65 -19.21 8.18
N ALA A 101 14.67 -18.36 8.09
CA ALA A 101 16.07 -18.80 8.14
C ALA A 101 16.39 -19.46 9.51
N ASP A 102 15.98 -18.84 10.60
CA ASP A 102 16.16 -19.36 11.96
C ASP A 102 15.43 -20.71 12.17
N GLU A 103 14.19 -20.81 11.73
CA GLU A 103 13.42 -22.06 11.81
C GLU A 103 13.99 -23.16 10.89
N ALA A 104 14.44 -22.78 9.70
CA ALA A 104 15.07 -23.71 8.75
C ALA A 104 16.42 -24.23 9.28
N GLU A 105 17.22 -23.37 9.89
CA GLU A 105 18.50 -23.75 10.50
C GLU A 105 18.27 -24.78 11.64
N LYS A 106 17.29 -24.55 12.52
CA LYS A 106 16.92 -25.50 13.58
C LYS A 106 16.53 -26.90 13.05
N LEU A 107 15.98 -26.94 11.83
CA LEU A 107 15.55 -28.17 11.17
C LEU A 107 16.61 -28.76 10.22
N GLY A 108 17.76 -28.09 10.05
CA GLY A 108 18.79 -28.48 9.09
C GLY A 108 18.37 -28.33 7.63
N LEU A 109 17.38 -27.47 7.33
CA LEU A 109 16.94 -27.21 5.96
C LEU A 109 17.88 -26.20 5.29
N THR A 110 18.35 -26.55 4.11
CA THR A 110 19.21 -25.69 3.28
C THR A 110 18.78 -25.71 1.82
N VAL A 111 19.21 -24.73 1.04
CA VAL A 111 19.09 -24.73 -0.42
C VAL A 111 20.48 -24.87 -1.02
N THR A 112 20.71 -26.01 -1.66
CA THR A 112 22.01 -26.33 -2.26
C THR A 112 22.19 -25.63 -3.61
N ASP A 113 23.45 -25.48 -4.05
CA ASP A 113 23.72 -24.93 -5.39
C ASP A 113 23.17 -25.81 -6.50
N GLN A 114 23.13 -27.14 -6.29
CA GLN A 114 22.55 -28.07 -7.24
C GLN A 114 21.06 -27.86 -7.43
N GLU A 115 20.34 -27.59 -6.34
CA GLU A 115 18.89 -27.27 -6.42
C GLU A 115 18.65 -25.98 -7.16
N LEU A 116 19.45 -24.95 -6.91
CA LEU A 116 19.38 -23.71 -7.65
C LEU A 116 19.64 -23.93 -9.15
N GLN A 117 20.69 -24.69 -9.50
CA GLN A 117 20.98 -25.05 -10.90
C GLN A 117 19.82 -25.80 -11.55
N ASN A 118 19.17 -26.71 -10.83
CA ASN A 118 18.01 -27.43 -11.35
C ASN A 118 16.86 -26.48 -11.66
N MET A 119 16.56 -25.50 -10.78
CA MET A 119 15.53 -24.48 -11.02
C MET A 119 15.85 -23.59 -12.23
N LEU A 120 17.13 -23.20 -12.37
CA LEU A 120 17.58 -22.42 -13.53
C LEU A 120 17.46 -23.20 -14.84
N ASN A 121 17.76 -24.52 -14.81
CA ASN A 121 17.63 -25.39 -16.00
C ASN A 121 16.18 -25.68 -16.33
N GLU A 122 15.29 -25.81 -15.35
CA GLU A 122 13.84 -25.98 -15.56
C GLU A 122 13.23 -24.70 -16.16
N GLY A 123 13.67 -23.53 -15.71
CA GLY A 123 13.36 -22.22 -16.28
C GLY A 123 11.90 -21.79 -16.20
N THR A 124 11.11 -22.37 -15.30
CA THR A 124 9.65 -22.14 -15.17
C THR A 124 9.26 -21.25 -14.00
N ASN A 125 10.21 -20.95 -13.09
CA ASN A 125 9.94 -20.13 -11.92
C ASN A 125 9.50 -18.70 -12.34
N PRO A 126 8.37 -18.16 -11.82
CA PRO A 126 7.85 -16.85 -12.21
C PRO A 126 8.86 -15.69 -12.05
N MET A 127 9.77 -15.75 -11.07
CA MET A 127 10.81 -14.73 -10.91
C MET A 127 11.82 -14.76 -12.04
N LEU A 128 12.16 -15.95 -12.55
CA LEU A 128 13.06 -16.11 -13.69
C LEU A 128 12.44 -15.58 -14.97
N LEU A 129 11.11 -15.73 -15.12
CA LEU A 129 10.38 -15.25 -16.30
C LEU A 129 10.27 -13.72 -16.40
N GLN A 130 10.61 -13.00 -15.32
CA GLN A 130 10.67 -11.53 -15.31
C GLN A 130 12.05 -10.99 -15.70
N THR A 131 13.04 -11.86 -15.87
CA THR A 131 14.41 -11.47 -16.23
C THR A 131 14.57 -11.27 -17.74
N PRO A 132 15.58 -10.49 -18.20
CA PRO A 132 15.89 -10.34 -19.62
C PRO A 132 16.44 -11.61 -20.29
N PHE A 133 16.58 -12.71 -19.54
CA PHE A 133 17.12 -13.97 -20.00
C PHE A 133 16.03 -14.97 -20.43
N VAL A 134 14.81 -14.51 -20.73
CA VAL A 134 13.73 -15.37 -21.20
C VAL A 134 13.86 -15.57 -22.71
N ASN A 135 13.85 -16.83 -23.14
CA ASN A 135 13.80 -17.17 -24.56
C ASN A 135 12.39 -16.93 -25.13
N GLN A 136 12.29 -16.00 -26.05
CA GLN A 136 11.01 -15.59 -26.65
C GLN A 136 10.27 -16.70 -27.40
N GLN A 137 10.98 -17.73 -27.86
CA GLN A 137 10.39 -18.86 -28.59
C GLN A 137 9.79 -19.90 -27.64
N THR A 138 10.45 -20.17 -26.51
CA THR A 138 10.04 -21.20 -25.56
C THR A 138 9.24 -20.64 -24.38
N GLY A 139 9.31 -19.33 -24.12
CA GLY A 139 8.70 -18.68 -22.95
C GLY A 139 9.35 -19.09 -21.63
N ARG A 140 10.55 -19.69 -21.66
CA ARG A 140 11.29 -20.16 -20.49
C ARG A 140 12.57 -19.37 -20.30
N PHE A 141 13.06 -19.36 -19.05
CA PHE A 141 14.37 -18.82 -18.75
C PHE A 141 15.48 -19.64 -19.41
N ASP A 142 16.47 -18.94 -19.98
CA ASP A 142 17.62 -19.54 -20.66
C ASP A 142 18.89 -19.38 -19.79
N ALA A 143 19.28 -20.47 -19.13
CA ALA A 143 20.48 -20.50 -18.31
C ALA A 143 21.76 -20.28 -19.13
N SER A 144 21.75 -20.57 -20.45
CA SER A 144 22.91 -20.35 -21.32
C SER A 144 23.06 -18.86 -21.66
N ALA A 145 21.95 -18.15 -21.85
CA ALA A 145 21.94 -16.69 -22.02
C ALA A 145 22.49 -15.98 -20.79
N LEU A 146 22.08 -16.41 -19.59
CA LEU A 146 22.65 -15.89 -18.33
C LEU A 146 24.15 -16.13 -18.25
N LYS A 147 24.63 -17.36 -18.53
CA LYS A 147 26.08 -17.68 -18.49
C LYS A 147 26.89 -16.81 -19.45
N LYS A 148 26.37 -16.59 -20.65
CA LYS A 148 26.97 -15.70 -21.64
C LYS A 148 27.02 -14.25 -21.13
N PHE A 149 25.92 -13.75 -20.60
CA PHE A 149 25.86 -12.42 -19.99
C PHE A 149 26.88 -12.24 -18.86
N LEU A 150 26.99 -13.19 -17.92
CA LEU A 150 27.96 -13.12 -16.82
C LEU A 150 29.42 -13.08 -17.31
N ALA A 151 29.73 -13.79 -18.40
CA ALA A 151 31.04 -13.73 -19.02
C ALA A 151 31.31 -12.37 -19.68
N GLU A 152 30.33 -11.79 -20.35
CA GLU A 152 30.40 -10.46 -20.95
C GLU A 152 30.51 -9.36 -19.91
N TYR A 153 29.72 -9.43 -18.83
CA TYR A 153 29.80 -8.52 -17.68
C TYR A 153 31.24 -8.48 -17.10
N LYS A 154 31.82 -9.63 -16.87
CA LYS A 154 33.21 -9.71 -16.36
C LYS A 154 34.22 -9.01 -17.28
N LYS A 155 34.06 -9.12 -18.62
CA LYS A 155 34.89 -8.43 -19.60
C LYS A 155 34.63 -6.91 -19.59
N ALA A 156 33.37 -6.51 -19.55
CA ALA A 156 32.99 -5.11 -19.53
C ALA A 156 33.53 -4.38 -18.29
N GLN A 157 33.53 -5.02 -17.12
CA GLN A 157 34.12 -4.47 -15.90
C GLN A 157 35.62 -4.21 -16.03
N GLN A 158 36.35 -5.03 -16.79
CA GLN A 158 37.79 -4.83 -17.04
C GLN A 158 38.04 -3.66 -18.01
N SER A 159 37.10 -3.37 -18.93
CA SER A 159 37.23 -2.33 -19.94
C SER A 159 36.74 -0.96 -19.49
N GLY A 160 35.85 -0.93 -18.50
CA GLY A 160 35.20 0.30 -18.01
C GLY A 160 34.23 0.95 -19.01
N GLY A 161 33.74 2.16 -18.67
CA GLY A 161 32.89 2.98 -19.54
C GLY A 161 31.39 2.67 -19.44
N GLN A 162 30.58 3.36 -20.25
CA GLN A 162 29.11 3.33 -20.21
C GLN A 162 28.51 1.91 -20.34
N MET A 163 29.16 1.03 -21.08
CA MET A 163 28.72 -0.35 -21.24
C MET A 163 28.88 -1.15 -19.93
N ALA A 164 29.93 -0.85 -19.13
CA ALA A 164 30.12 -1.46 -17.82
C ALA A 164 29.01 -1.04 -16.84
N GLU A 165 28.57 0.21 -16.88
CA GLU A 165 27.46 0.71 -16.03
C GLU A 165 26.13 0.03 -16.38
N GLN A 166 25.81 -0.09 -17.66
CA GLN A 166 24.58 -0.75 -18.12
C GLN A 166 24.55 -2.23 -17.73
N TYR A 167 25.67 -2.94 -17.88
CA TYR A 167 25.77 -4.34 -17.48
C TYR A 167 25.72 -4.51 -15.96
N THR A 168 26.19 -3.53 -15.20
CA THR A 168 26.12 -3.55 -13.72
C THR A 168 24.66 -3.54 -13.25
N GLY A 169 23.78 -2.74 -13.84
CA GLY A 169 22.34 -2.74 -13.51
C GLY A 169 21.72 -4.14 -13.69
N ILE A 170 21.96 -4.77 -14.85
CA ILE A 170 21.41 -6.12 -15.13
C ILE A 170 22.04 -7.18 -14.19
N TYR A 171 23.34 -7.04 -13.85
CA TYR A 171 24.02 -7.93 -12.91
C TYR A 171 23.44 -7.80 -11.50
N ASN A 172 23.21 -6.59 -11.01
CA ASN A 172 22.62 -6.35 -9.69
C ASN A 172 21.19 -6.91 -9.64
N TYR A 173 20.41 -6.71 -10.71
CA TYR A 173 19.10 -7.34 -10.84
C TYR A 173 19.17 -8.87 -10.78
N TRP A 174 20.10 -9.47 -11.48
CA TRP A 174 20.33 -10.92 -11.41
C TRP A 174 20.68 -11.37 -9.99
N LYS A 175 21.59 -10.67 -9.30
CA LYS A 175 21.96 -10.99 -7.90
C LYS A 175 20.76 -10.90 -6.96
N PHE A 176 19.92 -9.91 -7.14
CA PHE A 176 18.66 -9.78 -6.43
C PHE A 176 17.75 -11.00 -6.69
N ILE A 177 17.56 -11.40 -7.93
CA ILE A 177 16.76 -12.59 -8.29
C ILE A 177 17.36 -13.86 -7.68
N GLU A 178 18.66 -14.09 -7.80
CA GLU A 178 19.34 -15.27 -7.22
C GLU A 178 19.13 -15.38 -5.71
N LYS A 179 19.30 -14.27 -4.97
CA LYS A 179 19.06 -14.18 -3.53
C LYS A 179 17.60 -14.54 -3.19
N ASN A 180 16.67 -13.95 -3.90
CA ASN A 180 15.25 -14.18 -3.65
C ASN A 180 14.79 -15.60 -4.03
N LEU A 181 15.36 -16.22 -5.08
CA LEU A 181 15.11 -17.62 -5.42
C LEU A 181 15.51 -18.56 -4.30
N ARG A 182 16.71 -18.35 -3.70
CA ARG A 182 17.17 -19.15 -2.54
C ARG A 182 16.22 -19.00 -1.35
N THR A 183 15.83 -17.77 -1.03
CA THR A 183 14.91 -17.48 0.06
C THR A 183 13.54 -18.12 -0.17
N GLN A 184 12.97 -17.94 -1.36
CA GLN A 184 11.69 -18.54 -1.75
C GLN A 184 11.73 -20.07 -1.66
N SER A 185 12.81 -20.69 -2.13
CA SER A 185 12.98 -22.14 -2.06
C SER A 185 13.07 -22.65 -0.63
N LEU A 186 13.80 -21.95 0.24
CA LEU A 186 13.86 -22.29 1.66
C LEU A 186 12.50 -22.20 2.33
N GLN A 187 11.78 -21.12 2.05
CA GLN A 187 10.40 -20.92 2.53
C GLN A 187 9.45 -22.03 2.02
N GLN A 188 9.54 -22.40 0.75
CA GLN A 188 8.72 -23.48 0.19
C GLN A 188 9.05 -24.82 0.83
N LYS A 189 10.33 -25.13 1.09
CA LYS A 189 10.73 -26.36 1.82
C LYS A 189 10.14 -26.39 3.23
N TYR A 190 10.25 -25.29 3.95
CA TYR A 190 9.69 -25.18 5.30
C TYR A 190 8.17 -25.35 5.28
N GLN A 191 7.48 -24.68 4.37
CA GLN A 191 6.04 -24.82 4.19
C GLN A 191 5.63 -26.23 3.78
N ALA A 192 6.39 -26.86 2.88
CA ALA A 192 6.14 -28.24 2.47
C ALA A 192 6.31 -29.24 3.63
N LEU A 193 7.32 -29.02 4.49
CA LEU A 193 7.52 -29.82 5.70
C LEU A 193 6.33 -29.68 6.66
N LEU A 194 5.88 -28.45 6.91
CA LEU A 194 4.68 -28.19 7.74
C LEU A 194 3.44 -28.82 7.13
N ALA A 195 3.22 -28.62 5.83
CA ALA A 195 2.10 -29.23 5.12
C ALA A 195 2.14 -30.77 5.15
N GLY A 196 3.35 -31.36 5.05
CA GLY A 196 3.59 -32.79 5.17
C GLY A 196 3.32 -33.34 6.57
N SER A 197 3.51 -32.52 7.62
CA SER A 197 3.22 -32.90 9.00
C SER A 197 1.72 -32.94 9.31
N ILE A 198 0.88 -32.30 8.47
CA ILE A 198 -0.57 -32.30 8.62
C ILE A 198 -1.12 -33.60 8.04
N LEU A 199 -1.48 -34.49 8.95
CA LEU A 199 -2.05 -35.80 8.61
C LEU A 199 -3.58 -35.75 8.74
N SER A 200 -4.28 -36.24 7.74
CA SER A 200 -5.67 -36.62 7.85
C SER A 200 -5.77 -38.12 8.14
N ASN A 201 -6.86 -38.56 8.77
CA ASN A 201 -7.15 -39.98 8.96
C ASN A 201 -8.60 -40.27 8.60
N PRO A 202 -8.94 -41.52 8.19
CA PRO A 202 -10.28 -41.88 7.76
C PRO A 202 -11.36 -41.65 8.81
N VAL A 203 -11.03 -41.83 10.11
CA VAL A 203 -11.98 -41.64 11.20
C VAL A 203 -12.36 -40.19 11.37
N ALA A 204 -11.34 -39.31 11.43
CA ALA A 204 -11.57 -37.87 11.53
C ALA A 204 -12.24 -37.30 10.26
N ALA A 205 -11.89 -37.79 9.07
CA ALA A 205 -12.53 -37.41 7.82
C ALA A 205 -14.02 -37.81 7.78
N LYS A 206 -14.35 -39.04 8.26
CA LYS A 206 -15.74 -39.50 8.38
C LYS A 206 -16.54 -38.64 9.37
N GLN A 207 -15.93 -38.31 10.51
CA GLN A 207 -16.60 -37.45 11.49
C GLN A 207 -16.81 -36.04 10.93
N SER A 208 -15.79 -35.46 10.30
CA SER A 208 -15.89 -34.14 9.65
C SER A 208 -16.97 -34.11 8.57
N PHE A 209 -17.05 -35.17 7.75
CA PHE A 209 -18.11 -35.28 6.75
C PHE A 209 -19.51 -35.35 7.41
N LYS A 210 -19.66 -36.11 8.50
CA LYS A 210 -20.89 -36.16 9.27
C LYS A 210 -21.26 -34.79 9.83
N ASP A 211 -20.32 -34.12 10.46
CA ASP A 211 -20.50 -32.78 11.07
C ASP A 211 -20.99 -31.74 10.07
N GLU A 212 -20.57 -31.84 8.81
CA GLU A 212 -20.95 -30.93 7.73
C GLU A 212 -22.27 -31.27 7.05
N ASN A 213 -22.59 -32.54 6.97
CA ASN A 213 -23.66 -33.05 6.09
C ASN A 213 -24.83 -33.68 6.83
N GLU A 214 -24.73 -33.99 8.14
CA GLU A 214 -25.86 -34.38 8.93
C GLU A 214 -26.67 -33.16 9.33
N GLU A 215 -27.82 -32.95 8.68
CA GLU A 215 -28.73 -31.85 8.91
C GLU A 215 -29.81 -32.24 9.90
N SER A 216 -30.09 -31.36 10.86
CA SER A 216 -31.19 -31.49 11.80
C SER A 216 -32.24 -30.41 11.54
N ASN A 217 -33.52 -30.80 11.49
CA ASN A 217 -34.64 -29.88 11.54
C ASN A 217 -35.18 -29.86 12.97
N ILE A 218 -35.32 -28.69 13.54
CA ILE A 218 -35.73 -28.52 14.94
C ILE A 218 -36.93 -27.58 15.06
N GLN A 219 -37.70 -27.79 16.11
CA GLN A 219 -38.60 -26.78 16.64
C GLN A 219 -37.87 -26.09 17.79
N LEU A 220 -37.62 -24.79 17.62
CA LEU A 220 -36.82 -23.96 18.55
C LEU A 220 -37.73 -23.11 19.41
N ALA A 221 -37.46 -23.06 20.70
CA ALA A 221 -38.04 -22.10 21.63
C ALA A 221 -36.96 -21.17 22.16
N THR A 222 -37.04 -19.87 21.84
CA THR A 222 -36.06 -18.84 22.09
C THR A 222 -36.46 -17.90 23.21
N PHE A 223 -35.62 -17.79 24.23
CA PHE A 223 -35.67 -16.73 25.24
C PHE A 223 -34.54 -15.72 24.93
N ALA A 224 -34.84 -14.68 24.20
CA ALA A 224 -33.86 -13.67 23.80
C ALA A 224 -33.39 -12.83 24.99
N TYR A 225 -32.09 -12.46 25.06
CA TYR A 225 -31.56 -11.58 26.10
C TYR A 225 -32.21 -10.19 26.10
N SER A 226 -32.68 -9.73 24.94
CA SER A 226 -33.43 -8.47 24.80
C SER A 226 -34.75 -8.43 25.58
N THR A 227 -35.28 -9.61 26.02
CA THR A 227 -36.49 -9.68 26.85
C THR A 227 -36.24 -9.39 28.32
N VAL A 228 -34.98 -9.35 28.77
CA VAL A 228 -34.57 -8.96 30.12
C VAL A 228 -34.12 -7.51 30.11
N ASN A 229 -34.76 -6.68 30.95
CA ASN A 229 -34.41 -5.26 31.02
C ASN A 229 -33.02 -5.12 31.66
N ASP A 230 -32.18 -4.26 31.08
CA ASP A 230 -30.81 -3.98 31.60
C ASP A 230 -30.83 -3.45 33.03
N LYS A 231 -31.89 -2.73 33.42
CA LYS A 231 -32.07 -2.20 34.80
C LYS A 231 -32.23 -3.29 35.85
N ASP A 232 -32.68 -4.49 35.45
CA ASP A 232 -32.89 -5.61 36.33
C ASP A 232 -31.57 -6.38 36.59
N VAL A 233 -30.50 -6.03 35.88
CA VAL A 233 -29.20 -6.68 35.95
C VAL A 233 -28.19 -5.79 36.66
N LYS A 234 -27.65 -6.24 37.76
CA LYS A 234 -26.59 -5.55 38.50
C LYS A 234 -25.22 -6.13 38.14
N ILE A 235 -24.35 -5.29 37.67
CA ILE A 235 -22.96 -5.64 37.32
C ILE A 235 -22.05 -5.00 38.37
N SER A 236 -21.21 -5.78 39.03
CA SER A 236 -20.20 -5.33 39.96
C SER A 236 -18.82 -5.31 39.32
N ASP A 237 -17.87 -4.56 39.90
CA ASP A 237 -16.47 -4.58 39.44
C ASP A 237 -15.83 -5.97 39.59
N ALA A 238 -16.28 -6.77 40.57
CA ALA A 238 -15.85 -8.15 40.73
C ALA A 238 -16.25 -9.01 39.52
N ASP A 239 -17.48 -8.83 38.99
CA ASP A 239 -17.97 -9.52 37.79
C ASP A 239 -17.14 -9.15 36.56
N LEU A 240 -16.84 -7.84 36.39
CA LEU A 240 -16.01 -7.33 35.31
C LEU A 240 -14.61 -7.93 35.35
N ASN A 241 -13.99 -7.93 36.54
CA ASN A 241 -12.64 -8.48 36.74
C ASN A 241 -12.58 -10.00 36.51
N ALA A 242 -13.59 -10.74 36.97
CA ALA A 242 -13.68 -12.18 36.74
C ALA A 242 -13.78 -12.51 35.24
N LYS A 243 -14.67 -11.80 34.51
CA LYS A 243 -14.87 -12.01 33.08
C LYS A 243 -13.65 -11.55 32.26
N TYR A 244 -12.99 -10.46 32.66
CA TYR A 244 -11.74 -10.05 32.04
C TYR A 244 -10.65 -11.10 32.17
N LYS A 245 -10.48 -11.71 33.35
CA LYS A 245 -9.51 -12.81 33.55
C LYS A 245 -9.78 -14.00 32.62
N GLU A 246 -11.06 -14.37 32.43
CA GLU A 246 -11.49 -15.45 31.54
C GLU A 246 -11.14 -15.14 30.09
N LEU A 247 -11.33 -13.89 29.63
CA LEU A 247 -11.18 -13.47 28.23
C LEU A 247 -9.86 -12.75 27.95
N LYS A 248 -8.93 -12.68 28.91
CA LYS A 248 -7.69 -11.89 28.87
C LYS A 248 -6.89 -12.08 27.58
N GLU A 249 -6.77 -13.33 27.08
CA GLU A 249 -6.00 -13.65 25.88
C GLU A 249 -6.56 -12.97 24.61
N ARG A 250 -7.84 -12.58 24.59
CA ARG A 250 -8.44 -11.81 23.49
C ARG A 250 -7.94 -10.38 23.39
N PHE A 251 -7.38 -9.84 24.48
CA PHE A 251 -6.89 -8.48 24.62
C PHE A 251 -5.38 -8.39 24.58
N LYS A 252 -4.72 -9.45 24.09
CA LYS A 252 -3.28 -9.47 23.89
C LYS A 252 -2.91 -8.50 22.78
N GLN A 253 -2.04 -7.54 23.13
CA GLN A 253 -1.49 -6.55 22.23
C GLN A 253 -0.04 -6.89 21.92
N LEU A 254 0.26 -7.03 20.65
CA LEU A 254 1.59 -7.47 20.19
C LEU A 254 2.57 -6.31 20.04
N GLU A 255 2.06 -5.10 19.87
CA GLU A 255 2.80 -3.88 19.62
C GLU A 255 2.36 -2.79 20.59
N GLU A 256 3.22 -1.80 20.78
CA GLU A 256 2.86 -0.59 21.51
C GLU A 256 2.08 0.33 20.59
N THR A 257 0.94 0.85 21.05
CA THR A 257 0.11 1.81 20.30
C THR A 257 -0.19 3.07 21.09
N ARG A 258 -0.61 4.10 20.38
CA ARG A 258 -0.96 5.41 20.93
C ARG A 258 -2.41 5.75 20.62
N ASP A 259 -3.10 6.32 21.62
CA ASP A 259 -4.41 6.94 21.41
C ASP A 259 -4.24 8.46 21.46
N VAL A 260 -4.82 9.16 20.50
CA VAL A 260 -4.71 10.62 20.40
C VAL A 260 -6.06 11.26 20.20
N LYS A 261 -6.18 12.47 20.70
CA LYS A 261 -7.13 13.46 20.21
C LYS A 261 -6.37 14.50 19.40
N TYR A 262 -6.97 15.00 18.33
CA TYR A 262 -6.28 15.88 17.41
C TYR A 262 -7.21 16.91 16.78
N VAL A 263 -6.62 18.00 16.33
CA VAL A 263 -7.27 18.95 15.43
C VAL A 263 -6.47 18.95 14.15
N ASP A 264 -7.13 18.61 13.05
CA ASP A 264 -6.66 18.74 11.69
C ASP A 264 -7.45 19.85 11.00
N PHE A 265 -6.75 20.83 10.47
CA PHE A 265 -7.33 21.96 9.75
C PHE A 265 -6.76 22.03 8.34
N GLN A 266 -7.58 21.65 7.37
CA GLN A 266 -7.22 21.78 5.96
C GLN A 266 -7.44 23.22 5.48
N VAL A 267 -6.39 23.82 4.93
CA VAL A 267 -6.45 25.14 4.33
C VAL A 267 -7.05 25.02 2.94
N LEU A 268 -8.20 25.63 2.76
CA LEU A 268 -8.93 25.64 1.49
C LEU A 268 -8.84 27.01 0.82
N PRO A 269 -8.93 27.07 -0.53
CA PRO A 269 -8.98 28.33 -1.26
C PRO A 269 -10.14 29.22 -0.79
N SER A 270 -9.83 30.47 -0.46
CA SER A 270 -10.82 31.46 -0.07
C SER A 270 -11.68 31.90 -1.26
N THR A 271 -12.78 32.59 -0.98
CA THR A 271 -13.60 33.24 -2.04
C THR A 271 -12.77 34.23 -2.86
N ALA A 272 -11.85 34.97 -2.23
CA ALA A 272 -10.95 35.88 -2.91
C ALA A 272 -10.00 35.14 -3.87
N ASP A 273 -9.41 34.01 -3.44
CA ASP A 273 -8.55 33.19 -4.29
C ASP A 273 -9.29 32.65 -5.51
N ARG A 274 -10.52 32.13 -5.29
CA ARG A 274 -11.38 31.64 -6.39
C ARG A 274 -11.73 32.75 -7.36
N THR A 275 -12.06 33.94 -6.86
CA THR A 275 -12.41 35.10 -7.69
C THR A 275 -11.20 35.57 -8.52
N ALA A 276 -10.03 35.66 -7.90
CA ALA A 276 -8.79 36.03 -8.57
C ALA A 276 -8.42 35.00 -9.66
N LEU A 277 -8.50 33.70 -9.34
CA LEU A 277 -8.22 32.64 -10.29
C LEU A 277 -9.22 32.65 -11.47
N ASN A 278 -10.52 32.77 -11.18
CA ASN A 278 -11.54 32.87 -12.22
C ASN A 278 -11.29 34.04 -13.18
N LYS A 279 -10.93 35.20 -12.65
CA LYS A 279 -10.55 36.35 -13.46
C LYS A 279 -9.33 36.03 -14.33
N ALA A 280 -8.27 35.50 -13.74
CA ALA A 280 -7.03 35.19 -14.46
C ALA A 280 -7.27 34.15 -15.58
N VAL A 281 -8.08 33.11 -15.33
CA VAL A 281 -8.41 32.09 -16.33
C VAL A 281 -9.30 32.66 -17.43
N ASN A 282 -10.28 33.54 -17.12
CA ASN A 282 -11.10 34.21 -18.14
C ASN A 282 -10.27 35.16 -19.01
N ASP A 283 -9.35 35.93 -18.42
CA ASP A 283 -8.43 36.79 -19.16
C ASP A 283 -7.50 35.97 -20.08
N ALA A 284 -7.04 34.82 -19.61
CA ALA A 284 -6.26 33.88 -20.41
C ALA A 284 -7.11 33.20 -21.50
N ALA A 285 -8.36 32.89 -21.25
CA ALA A 285 -9.32 32.34 -22.23
C ALA A 285 -9.55 33.32 -23.39
N ALA A 286 -9.73 34.60 -23.10
CA ALA A 286 -9.86 35.64 -24.12
C ALA A 286 -8.61 35.74 -25.00
N LYS A 287 -7.43 35.70 -24.40
CA LYS A 287 -6.13 35.67 -25.15
C LYS A 287 -6.01 34.39 -25.98
N LEU A 288 -6.40 33.24 -25.42
CA LEU A 288 -6.39 31.95 -26.11
C LEU A 288 -7.30 31.96 -27.34
N ALA A 289 -8.51 32.50 -27.19
CA ALA A 289 -9.45 32.62 -28.29
C ALA A 289 -8.89 33.45 -29.47
N ALA A 290 -8.21 34.57 -29.16
CA ALA A 290 -7.64 35.47 -30.15
C ALA A 290 -6.31 35.01 -30.77
N ALA A 291 -5.58 34.11 -30.09
CA ALA A 291 -4.27 33.68 -30.53
C ALA A 291 -4.31 32.80 -31.78
N ALA A 292 -3.52 33.15 -32.80
CA ALA A 292 -3.27 32.28 -33.95
C ALA A 292 -2.34 31.11 -33.55
N ASP A 293 -1.30 31.40 -32.78
CA ASP A 293 -0.45 30.40 -32.13
C ASP A 293 -0.67 30.49 -30.60
N PRO A 294 -1.25 29.47 -29.97
CA PRO A 294 -1.54 29.47 -28.54
C PRO A 294 -0.33 29.11 -27.66
N THR A 295 0.81 28.74 -28.22
CA THR A 295 1.97 28.22 -27.47
C THR A 295 2.35 29.13 -26.29
N GLU A 296 2.54 30.43 -26.54
CA GLU A 296 2.91 31.38 -25.52
C GLU A 296 1.79 31.69 -24.52
N VAL A 297 0.53 31.63 -24.96
CA VAL A 297 -0.63 31.86 -24.07
C VAL A 297 -0.74 30.74 -23.05
N VAL A 298 -0.63 29.47 -23.49
CA VAL A 298 -0.69 28.30 -22.62
C VAL A 298 0.51 28.29 -21.66
N ARG A 299 1.72 28.59 -22.17
CA ARG A 299 2.93 28.65 -21.37
C ARG A 299 2.84 29.73 -20.28
N LYS A 300 2.44 30.97 -20.62
CA LYS A 300 2.31 32.08 -19.67
C LYS A 300 1.18 31.86 -18.65
N ALA A 301 0.16 31.08 -19.00
CA ALA A 301 -0.87 30.69 -18.07
C ALA A 301 -0.40 29.62 -17.08
N ASN A 302 0.80 29.04 -17.23
CA ASN A 302 1.28 27.90 -16.45
C ASN A 302 0.22 26.80 -16.37
N SER A 303 -0.26 26.36 -17.53
CA SER A 303 -1.26 25.30 -17.63
C SER A 303 -0.69 23.94 -17.19
N LEU A 304 -1.50 23.15 -16.48
CA LEU A 304 -1.19 21.76 -16.14
C LEU A 304 -1.12 20.84 -17.39
N VAL A 305 -1.67 21.30 -18.51
CA VAL A 305 -1.64 20.56 -19.79
C VAL A 305 -0.75 21.32 -20.76
N SER A 306 0.32 20.67 -21.22
CA SER A 306 1.24 21.24 -22.19
C SER A 306 0.62 21.29 -23.57
N PHE A 307 0.87 22.36 -24.32
CA PHE A 307 0.48 22.46 -25.74
C PHE A 307 1.61 22.00 -26.65
N LEU A 308 1.47 20.86 -27.29
CA LEU A 308 2.47 20.31 -28.19
C LEU A 308 2.35 20.86 -29.62
N GLY A 309 1.17 21.30 -30.06
CA GLY A 309 0.93 21.81 -31.41
C GLY A 309 0.97 20.74 -32.50
N ILE A 310 0.75 19.48 -32.12
CA ILE A 310 0.67 18.32 -33.01
C ILE A 310 -0.66 17.60 -32.83
N PRO A 311 -1.11 16.80 -33.82
CA PRO A 311 -2.28 15.96 -33.66
C PRO A 311 -2.07 14.86 -32.62
N GLN A 312 -2.87 14.84 -31.56
CA GLN A 312 -2.83 13.89 -30.46
C GLN A 312 -4.13 13.08 -30.42
N THR A 313 -4.04 11.83 -29.95
CA THR A 313 -5.23 11.02 -29.71
C THR A 313 -6.00 11.55 -28.49
N LYS A 314 -7.27 11.20 -28.40
CA LYS A 314 -8.13 11.58 -27.26
C LYS A 314 -7.54 11.14 -25.91
N ALA A 315 -6.86 10.01 -25.88
CA ALA A 315 -6.23 9.43 -24.69
C ALA A 315 -5.03 10.26 -24.16
N ALA A 316 -4.47 11.17 -24.96
CA ALA A 316 -3.38 12.04 -24.51
C ALA A 316 -3.85 13.22 -23.65
N PHE A 317 -5.16 13.46 -23.59
CA PHE A 317 -5.74 14.56 -22.81
C PHE A 317 -6.35 14.03 -21.50
N PRO A 318 -6.35 14.84 -20.43
CA PRO A 318 -7.12 14.53 -19.22
C PRO A 318 -8.58 14.21 -19.53
N ALA A 319 -9.19 13.31 -18.77
CA ALA A 319 -10.53 12.78 -19.05
C ALA A 319 -11.61 13.86 -19.20
N ASP A 320 -11.57 14.90 -18.39
CA ASP A 320 -12.49 16.04 -18.41
C ASP A 320 -12.35 16.90 -19.69
N ILE A 321 -11.14 16.98 -20.24
CA ILE A 321 -10.85 17.65 -21.51
C ILE A 321 -11.26 16.73 -22.67
N ALA A 322 -10.84 15.46 -22.64
CA ALA A 322 -11.13 14.46 -23.65
C ALA A 322 -12.63 14.32 -23.97
N GLN A 323 -13.49 14.38 -22.95
CA GLN A 323 -14.95 14.28 -23.09
C GLN A 323 -15.57 15.44 -23.89
N GLN A 324 -14.91 16.60 -23.93
CA GLN A 324 -15.42 17.80 -24.60
C GLN A 324 -14.96 17.87 -26.07
N LEU A 325 -13.81 17.28 -26.42
CA LEU A 325 -13.20 17.42 -27.77
C LEU A 325 -14.12 16.97 -28.91
N ASP A 326 -14.90 15.91 -28.73
CA ASP A 326 -15.76 15.36 -29.77
C ASP A 326 -16.90 16.32 -30.19
N SER A 327 -17.45 17.06 -29.23
CA SER A 327 -18.58 17.98 -29.41
C SER A 327 -18.16 19.40 -29.80
N MET A 328 -16.87 19.74 -29.71
CA MET A 328 -16.39 21.08 -30.04
C MET A 328 -16.26 21.26 -31.55
N ALA A 329 -16.65 22.43 -32.03
CA ALA A 329 -16.34 22.87 -33.38
C ALA A 329 -14.86 23.28 -33.52
N VAL A 330 -14.26 23.02 -34.68
CA VAL A 330 -12.89 23.45 -34.98
C VAL A 330 -12.83 24.99 -34.99
N GLY A 331 -11.83 25.55 -34.37
CA GLY A 331 -11.66 26.99 -34.14
C GLY A 331 -12.38 27.54 -32.90
N ALA A 332 -13.28 26.78 -32.29
CA ALA A 332 -14.01 27.21 -31.10
C ALA A 332 -13.16 27.17 -29.83
N THR A 333 -13.45 28.11 -28.93
CA THR A 333 -12.92 28.15 -27.57
C THR A 333 -14.08 27.89 -26.59
N SER A 334 -13.91 26.96 -25.64
CA SER A 334 -14.93 26.66 -24.64
C SER A 334 -15.09 27.80 -23.64
N ALA A 335 -16.23 27.84 -22.94
CA ALA A 335 -16.32 28.59 -21.69
C ALA A 335 -15.37 27.99 -20.64
N VAL A 336 -14.97 28.80 -19.64
CA VAL A 336 -14.25 28.31 -18.46
C VAL A 336 -15.17 27.37 -17.68
N LYS A 337 -14.68 26.16 -17.37
CA LYS A 337 -15.40 25.13 -16.60
C LYS A 337 -14.61 24.71 -15.38
N GLU A 338 -15.33 24.53 -14.28
CA GLU A 338 -14.78 23.90 -13.07
C GLU A 338 -14.92 22.37 -13.16
N ASN A 339 -13.83 21.66 -12.96
CA ASN A 339 -13.83 20.22 -12.72
C ASN A 339 -13.69 19.97 -11.21
N LYS A 340 -14.79 19.60 -10.57
CA LYS A 340 -14.82 19.32 -9.12
C LYS A 340 -14.08 18.04 -8.75
N GLY A 341 -13.86 17.13 -9.70
CA GLY A 341 -13.18 15.85 -9.46
C GLY A 341 -11.70 15.99 -9.15
N ASP A 342 -11.05 16.98 -9.75
CA ASP A 342 -9.62 17.27 -9.55
C ASP A 342 -9.35 18.72 -9.10
N ASN A 343 -10.41 19.44 -8.70
CA ASN A 343 -10.35 20.81 -8.19
C ASN A 343 -9.62 21.78 -9.14
N THR A 344 -10.01 21.79 -10.43
CA THR A 344 -9.37 22.62 -11.45
C THR A 344 -10.38 23.48 -12.22
N LEU A 345 -9.89 24.60 -12.79
CA LEU A 345 -10.58 25.34 -13.85
C LEU A 345 -9.92 25.00 -15.19
N ASN A 346 -10.74 24.79 -16.23
CA ASN A 346 -10.22 24.54 -17.56
C ASN A 346 -10.92 25.34 -18.66
N VAL A 347 -10.21 25.63 -19.74
CA VAL A 347 -10.70 26.18 -20.99
C VAL A 347 -9.94 25.52 -22.15
N ILE A 348 -10.62 25.23 -23.24
CA ILE A 348 -10.09 24.49 -24.38
C ILE A 348 -10.31 25.31 -25.65
N LYS A 349 -9.29 25.44 -26.49
CA LYS A 349 -9.41 25.88 -27.89
C LYS A 349 -9.11 24.71 -28.82
N LEU A 350 -10.08 24.24 -29.57
CA LEU A 350 -9.90 23.19 -30.55
C LEU A 350 -9.39 23.79 -31.88
N ILE A 351 -8.17 23.48 -32.26
CA ILE A 351 -7.50 24.03 -33.44
C ILE A 351 -7.75 23.17 -34.68
N SER A 352 -7.64 21.85 -34.52
CA SER A 352 -7.96 20.91 -35.60
C SER A 352 -8.49 19.58 -35.07
N LYS A 353 -9.27 18.90 -35.93
CA LYS A 353 -9.81 17.55 -35.70
C LYS A 353 -9.74 16.79 -37.02
N GLN A 354 -8.95 15.73 -37.08
CA GLN A 354 -8.64 15.02 -38.30
C GLN A 354 -8.56 13.50 -38.09
N GLN A 355 -8.89 12.73 -39.13
CA GLN A 355 -8.64 11.29 -39.14
C GLN A 355 -7.21 11.03 -39.63
N LEU A 356 -6.36 10.55 -38.67
CA LEU A 356 -4.94 10.30 -38.89
C LEU A 356 -4.57 8.90 -38.38
N PRO A 357 -3.51 8.28 -38.94
CA PRO A 357 -3.06 6.98 -38.44
C PRO A 357 -2.55 7.05 -37.00
N ASP A 358 -2.90 6.05 -36.17
CA ASP A 358 -2.31 5.89 -34.86
C ASP A 358 -0.86 5.39 -34.96
N SER A 359 -0.59 4.50 -35.90
CA SER A 359 0.73 3.92 -36.18
C SER A 359 1.16 4.18 -37.60
N VAL A 360 2.40 4.64 -37.76
CA VAL A 360 3.03 4.92 -39.08
C VAL A 360 4.32 4.12 -39.19
N GLN A 361 4.45 3.34 -40.26
CA GLN A 361 5.72 2.72 -40.61
C GLN A 361 6.46 3.64 -41.59
N PHE A 362 7.70 3.87 -41.31
CA PHE A 362 8.56 4.75 -42.12
C PHE A 362 10.00 4.28 -42.10
N ARG A 363 10.78 4.81 -43.03
CA ARG A 363 12.24 4.75 -43.04
C ARG A 363 12.82 6.14 -43.27
N ALA A 364 14.02 6.36 -42.76
CA ALA A 364 14.64 7.68 -42.81
C ALA A 364 16.13 7.61 -43.06
N ILE A 365 16.66 8.67 -43.73
CA ILE A 365 18.08 8.94 -43.84
C ILE A 365 18.32 10.34 -43.27
N GLN A 366 19.09 10.44 -42.19
CA GLN A 366 19.47 11.70 -41.61
C GLN A 366 20.72 12.25 -42.29
N VAL A 367 20.70 13.50 -42.69
CA VAL A 367 21.84 14.19 -43.28
C VAL A 367 22.07 15.45 -42.47
N GLY A 368 23.11 15.44 -41.62
CA GLY A 368 23.48 16.56 -40.73
C GLY A 368 24.97 16.84 -40.82
N GLY A 369 25.39 18.00 -40.32
CA GLY A 369 26.79 18.41 -40.23
C GLY A 369 26.95 19.86 -39.81
N GLU A 370 28.16 20.29 -39.52
CA GLU A 370 28.47 21.67 -39.13
C GLU A 370 28.10 22.68 -40.23
N ASP A 371 28.26 22.30 -41.51
CA ASP A 371 27.79 23.07 -42.70
C ASP A 371 26.39 22.59 -43.13
N VAL A 372 25.37 23.32 -42.68
CA VAL A 372 23.96 23.08 -42.99
C VAL A 372 23.68 23.20 -44.50
N ALA A 373 24.40 24.09 -45.22
CA ALA A 373 24.22 24.25 -46.65
C ALA A 373 24.78 23.05 -47.44
N ALA A 374 25.91 22.52 -47.00
CA ALA A 374 26.46 21.27 -47.56
C ALA A 374 25.56 20.07 -47.27
N ALA A 375 25.05 19.95 -46.01
CA ALA A 375 24.11 18.92 -45.64
C ALA A 375 22.84 18.95 -46.49
N LYS A 376 22.29 20.13 -46.75
CA LYS A 376 21.13 20.31 -47.61
C LYS A 376 21.40 19.85 -49.04
N LYS A 377 22.52 20.25 -49.66
CA LYS A 377 22.89 19.77 -51.02
C LYS A 377 23.02 18.29 -51.10
N THR A 378 23.62 17.67 -50.08
CA THR A 378 23.72 16.19 -49.96
C THR A 378 22.33 15.54 -49.84
N ALA A 379 21.45 16.10 -48.99
CA ALA A 379 20.09 15.60 -48.85
C ALA A 379 19.28 15.74 -50.15
N ASP A 380 19.42 16.86 -50.88
CA ASP A 380 18.78 17.08 -52.19
C ASP A 380 19.26 16.05 -53.23
N SER A 381 20.57 15.74 -53.21
CA SER A 381 21.15 14.68 -54.09
C SER A 381 20.60 13.29 -53.76
N ILE A 382 20.52 12.92 -52.46
CA ILE A 382 19.93 11.66 -51.99
C ILE A 382 18.46 11.60 -52.38
N TYR A 383 17.72 12.66 -52.16
CA TYR A 383 16.29 12.74 -52.50
C TYR A 383 16.06 12.53 -53.97
N THR A 384 16.85 13.17 -54.85
CA THR A 384 16.78 13.03 -56.31
C THR A 384 17.11 11.59 -56.74
N ALA A 385 18.14 10.97 -56.15
CA ALA A 385 18.51 9.59 -56.46
C ALA A 385 17.38 8.60 -56.08
N LEU A 386 16.77 8.80 -54.89
CA LEU A 386 15.64 7.99 -54.44
C LEU A 386 14.38 8.18 -55.30
N GLN A 387 14.11 9.39 -55.79
CA GLN A 387 13.03 9.65 -56.76
C GLN A 387 13.30 8.96 -58.08
N GLY A 388 14.58 8.85 -58.47
CA GLY A 388 15.01 8.09 -59.66
C GLY A 388 14.97 6.58 -59.51
N GLY A 389 14.49 6.05 -58.38
CA GLY A 389 14.31 4.60 -58.14
C GLY A 389 15.53 3.92 -57.49
N ALA A 390 16.49 4.66 -56.98
CA ALA A 390 17.61 4.08 -56.22
C ALA A 390 17.11 3.35 -54.97
N ASP A 391 17.81 2.28 -54.55
CA ASP A 391 17.46 1.52 -53.38
C ASP A 391 17.74 2.31 -52.08
N PHE A 392 16.74 2.42 -51.26
CA PHE A 392 16.77 3.25 -50.03
C PHE A 392 17.80 2.76 -49.02
N GLU A 393 17.85 1.43 -48.78
CA GLU A 393 18.77 0.85 -47.81
C GLU A 393 20.22 0.90 -48.30
N ALA A 394 20.42 0.71 -49.63
CA ALA A 394 21.75 0.86 -50.21
C ALA A 394 22.31 2.29 -50.08
N ILE A 395 21.43 3.30 -50.25
CA ILE A 395 21.83 4.68 -50.04
C ILE A 395 22.06 4.95 -48.54
N ALA A 396 21.16 4.51 -47.65
CA ALA A 396 21.32 4.68 -46.20
C ALA A 396 22.66 4.13 -45.72
N LYS A 397 23.04 2.95 -46.15
CA LYS A 397 24.33 2.32 -45.81
C LYS A 397 25.55 3.13 -46.23
N LYS A 398 25.50 3.86 -47.34
CA LYS A 398 26.58 4.77 -47.77
C LYS A 398 26.81 5.91 -46.79
N TYR A 399 25.78 6.25 -46.00
CA TYR A 399 25.83 7.30 -44.95
C TYR A 399 25.88 6.71 -43.54
N GLY A 400 26.23 5.41 -43.38
CA GLY A 400 26.40 4.74 -42.09
C GLY A 400 25.08 4.45 -41.35
N GLN A 401 23.94 4.42 -42.09
CA GLN A 401 22.61 4.18 -41.51
C GLN A 401 21.99 2.90 -42.07
N THR A 402 21.04 2.30 -41.35
CA THR A 402 20.41 1.03 -41.82
C THR A 402 19.37 1.27 -42.88
N GLY A 403 18.62 2.36 -42.79
CA GLY A 403 17.48 2.64 -43.69
C GLY A 403 16.30 1.65 -43.50
N GLU A 404 16.30 0.88 -42.41
CA GLU A 404 15.27 -0.09 -42.10
C GLU A 404 13.91 0.57 -41.81
N LYS A 405 12.85 -0.17 -42.03
CA LYS A 405 11.48 0.27 -41.74
C LYS A 405 11.20 0.15 -40.25
N THR A 406 10.75 1.24 -39.64
CA THR A 406 10.43 1.33 -38.20
C THR A 406 8.99 1.80 -38.01
N TRP A 407 8.32 1.29 -37.00
CA TRP A 407 7.00 1.75 -36.58
C TRP A 407 7.12 2.85 -35.55
N LEU A 408 6.34 3.92 -35.73
CA LEU A 408 6.10 4.95 -34.74
C LEU A 408 4.63 4.93 -34.34
N VAL A 409 4.35 4.80 -33.06
CA VAL A 409 2.98 4.78 -32.49
C VAL A 409 2.75 6.08 -31.72
N SER A 410 1.53 6.60 -31.76
CA SER A 410 1.17 7.90 -31.18
C SER A 410 1.52 8.00 -29.68
N ASN A 411 1.36 6.93 -28.92
CA ASN A 411 1.66 6.92 -27.48
C ASN A 411 3.13 7.16 -27.14
N GLN A 412 4.06 6.96 -28.08
CA GLN A 412 5.49 7.15 -27.87
C GLN A 412 5.91 8.63 -27.79
N TYR A 413 5.10 9.56 -28.34
CA TYR A 413 5.47 10.97 -28.41
C TYR A 413 4.42 11.95 -27.87
N GLN A 414 3.15 11.54 -27.79
CA GLN A 414 2.06 12.47 -27.46
C GLN A 414 2.00 12.90 -25.99
N SER A 415 2.77 12.24 -25.09
CA SER A 415 2.86 12.59 -23.67
C SER A 415 4.14 13.36 -23.31
N ALA A 416 4.89 13.81 -24.31
CA ALA A 416 6.09 14.62 -24.09
C ALA A 416 5.74 15.94 -23.35
N PRO A 417 6.55 16.40 -22.41
CA PRO A 417 6.29 17.66 -21.69
C PRO A 417 6.46 18.89 -22.59
N SER A 418 7.30 18.79 -23.61
CA SER A 418 7.51 19.83 -24.64
C SER A 418 8.02 19.18 -25.92
N MET A 419 8.00 19.94 -27.01
CA MET A 419 8.46 19.46 -28.30
C MET A 419 9.06 20.64 -29.10
N ASP A 420 10.26 20.45 -29.64
CA ASP A 420 10.91 21.43 -30.50
C ASP A 420 10.25 21.51 -31.87
N LYS A 421 10.62 22.54 -32.63
CA LYS A 421 10.04 22.84 -33.94
C LYS A 421 10.34 21.73 -34.95
N ASP A 422 11.53 21.17 -34.93
CA ASP A 422 11.97 20.15 -35.89
C ASP A 422 11.20 18.86 -35.67
N THR A 423 11.08 18.41 -34.42
CA THR A 423 10.30 17.25 -34.03
C THR A 423 8.82 17.43 -34.42
N LYS A 424 8.22 18.59 -34.17
CA LYS A 424 6.83 18.89 -34.58
C LYS A 424 6.65 18.75 -36.10
N ASN A 425 7.56 19.35 -36.88
CA ASN A 425 7.53 19.28 -38.35
C ASN A 425 7.67 17.83 -38.84
N TYR A 426 8.61 17.10 -38.27
CA TYR A 426 8.85 15.70 -38.57
C TYR A 426 7.60 14.83 -38.29
N LEU A 427 6.97 14.94 -37.15
CA LEU A 427 5.77 14.19 -36.77
C LEU A 427 4.55 14.56 -37.61
N ASN A 428 4.40 15.83 -37.94
CA ASN A 428 3.32 16.28 -38.84
C ASN A 428 3.46 15.67 -40.22
N ILE A 429 4.66 15.66 -40.78
CA ILE A 429 4.92 15.05 -42.11
C ILE A 429 4.67 13.54 -42.03
N LEU A 430 5.18 12.82 -41.05
CA LEU A 430 4.92 11.40 -40.87
C LEU A 430 3.42 11.07 -40.80
N SER A 431 2.66 11.92 -40.10
CA SER A 431 1.22 11.72 -39.91
C SER A 431 0.40 11.98 -41.21
N THR A 432 0.84 12.90 -42.07
CA THR A 432 0.05 13.42 -43.19
C THR A 432 0.55 12.97 -44.56
N ALA A 433 1.86 12.68 -44.71
CA ALA A 433 2.44 12.32 -46.00
C ALA A 433 1.85 11.03 -46.56
N ALA A 434 1.59 10.94 -47.87
CA ALA A 434 1.02 9.75 -48.51
C ALA A 434 1.94 8.52 -48.37
N VAL A 435 1.36 7.32 -48.35
CA VAL A 435 2.15 6.08 -48.32
C VAL A 435 3.00 6.02 -49.61
N ASN A 436 4.25 5.61 -49.46
CA ASN A 436 5.32 5.58 -50.45
C ASN A 436 5.81 6.95 -50.94
N SER A 437 5.32 8.08 -50.39
CA SER A 437 5.88 9.39 -50.71
C SER A 437 7.23 9.59 -50.05
N LEU A 438 8.17 10.17 -50.81
CA LEU A 438 9.45 10.65 -50.30
C LEU A 438 9.34 12.11 -49.91
N ASN A 439 9.90 12.48 -48.76
CA ASN A 439 9.90 13.85 -48.26
C ASN A 439 11.31 14.23 -47.82
N ASN A 440 11.80 15.38 -48.27
CA ASN A 440 13.04 15.98 -47.81
C ASN A 440 12.70 17.06 -46.76
N VAL A 441 12.87 16.76 -45.54
CA VAL A 441 12.45 17.60 -44.39
C VAL A 441 13.64 18.37 -43.86
N ALA A 442 13.56 19.68 -43.95
CA ALA A 442 14.58 20.56 -43.39
C ALA A 442 14.49 20.57 -41.82
N MET A 443 15.62 20.43 -41.20
CA MET A 443 15.82 20.47 -39.76
C MET A 443 16.82 21.59 -39.40
N THR A 444 16.91 21.96 -38.15
CA THR A 444 17.83 23.03 -37.69
C THR A 444 19.29 22.72 -38.06
N ASN A 445 19.73 21.46 -37.97
CA ASN A 445 21.12 21.05 -38.19
C ASN A 445 21.28 20.15 -39.42
N GLY A 446 20.42 20.28 -40.42
CA GLY A 446 20.49 19.46 -41.65
C GLY A 446 19.13 19.09 -42.22
N ASN A 447 19.03 17.91 -42.80
CA ASN A 447 17.77 17.42 -43.41
C ASN A 447 17.53 15.94 -43.02
N ILE A 448 16.27 15.52 -43.06
CA ILE A 448 15.87 14.11 -42.98
C ILE A 448 15.12 13.74 -44.27
N ILE A 449 15.57 12.71 -44.94
CA ILE A 449 14.82 12.12 -46.04
C ILE A 449 13.91 11.03 -45.47
N LEU A 450 12.61 11.25 -45.56
CA LEU A 450 11.58 10.37 -45.02
C LEU A 450 10.81 9.66 -46.12
N GLN A 451 10.52 8.37 -45.92
CA GLN A 451 9.52 7.65 -46.69
C GLN A 451 8.53 6.94 -45.75
N VAL A 452 7.28 7.32 -45.84
CA VAL A 452 6.19 6.58 -45.15
C VAL A 452 5.88 5.32 -45.96
N THR A 453 5.96 4.14 -45.36
CA THR A 453 5.80 2.84 -46.05
C THR A 453 4.48 2.15 -45.72
N ASP A 454 3.87 2.38 -44.58
CA ASP A 454 2.58 1.81 -44.18
C ASP A 454 1.90 2.66 -43.07
N ARG A 455 0.58 2.50 -42.92
CA ARG A 455 -0.24 3.19 -41.91
C ARG A 455 -1.28 2.23 -41.39
N ARG A 456 -1.50 2.29 -40.04
CA ARG A 456 -2.47 1.42 -39.34
C ARG A 456 -3.31 2.21 -38.35
N ALA A 457 -4.51 1.69 -38.06
CA ALA A 457 -5.42 2.19 -37.05
C ALA A 457 -5.74 3.68 -37.24
N MET A 458 -6.51 4.02 -38.27
CA MET A 458 -7.01 5.38 -38.49
C MET A 458 -7.90 5.80 -37.32
N THR A 459 -7.54 6.89 -36.64
CA THR A 459 -8.23 7.41 -35.45
C THR A 459 -8.41 8.92 -35.56
N THR A 460 -9.39 9.45 -34.84
CA THR A 460 -9.58 10.89 -34.71
C THR A 460 -8.48 11.47 -33.81
N LYS A 461 -7.69 12.40 -34.36
CA LYS A 461 -6.68 13.16 -33.60
C LYS A 461 -7.06 14.64 -33.55
N TYR A 462 -6.65 15.27 -32.46
CA TYR A 462 -7.01 16.63 -32.11
C TYR A 462 -5.72 17.46 -31.89
N VAL A 463 -5.72 18.68 -32.39
CA VAL A 463 -4.81 19.72 -31.92
C VAL A 463 -5.63 20.65 -31.05
N ALA A 464 -5.45 20.58 -29.75
CA ALA A 464 -6.19 21.37 -28.79
C ALA A 464 -5.25 22.08 -27.82
N ALA A 465 -5.42 23.39 -27.67
CA ALA A 465 -4.74 24.17 -26.65
C ALA A 465 -5.61 24.24 -25.41
N VAL A 466 -5.06 23.85 -24.27
CA VAL A 466 -5.78 23.74 -23.00
C VAL A 466 -5.10 24.63 -21.97
N ILE A 467 -5.88 25.45 -21.29
CA ILE A 467 -5.47 26.10 -20.03
C ILE A 467 -6.22 25.38 -18.92
N LYS A 468 -5.50 24.64 -18.09
CA LYS A 468 -6.01 23.94 -16.91
C LYS A 468 -5.22 24.40 -15.69
N LYS A 469 -5.93 24.90 -14.67
CA LYS A 469 -5.33 25.50 -13.47
C LYS A 469 -5.95 24.87 -12.22
N SER A 470 -5.11 24.49 -11.26
CA SER A 470 -5.58 24.09 -9.93
C SER A 470 -6.26 25.27 -9.22
N ILE A 471 -7.28 24.96 -8.45
CA ILE A 471 -7.92 25.90 -7.54
C ILE A 471 -7.19 25.79 -6.20
N ASP A 472 -6.14 26.59 -6.02
CA ASP A 472 -5.29 26.57 -4.84
C ASP A 472 -5.49 27.83 -3.99
N PHE A 473 -5.07 27.77 -2.73
CA PHE A 473 -5.06 28.92 -1.84
C PHE A 473 -3.86 29.82 -2.09
N SER A 474 -4.04 31.12 -1.84
CA SER A 474 -2.94 32.10 -1.87
C SER A 474 -2.10 32.04 -0.59
N LYS A 475 -0.91 32.66 -0.65
CA LYS A 475 -0.05 32.85 0.50
C LYS A 475 -0.76 33.60 1.63
N ASP A 476 -1.60 34.58 1.30
CA ASP A 476 -2.34 35.38 2.29
C ASP A 476 -3.39 34.51 3.00
N THR A 477 -4.12 33.68 2.25
CA THR A 477 -5.07 32.71 2.81
C THR A 477 -4.37 31.73 3.74
N TYR A 478 -3.23 31.17 3.32
CA TYR A 478 -2.43 30.29 4.15
C TYR A 478 -1.94 30.96 5.43
N SER A 479 -1.36 32.16 5.30
CA SER A 479 -0.84 32.91 6.46
C SER A 479 -1.95 33.24 7.47
N ALA A 480 -3.13 33.63 7.01
CA ALA A 480 -4.29 33.86 7.90
C ALA A 480 -4.72 32.57 8.62
N ALA A 481 -4.77 31.46 7.91
CA ALA A 481 -5.09 30.14 8.47
C ALA A 481 -4.06 29.69 9.51
N TYR A 482 -2.77 29.81 9.16
CA TYR A 482 -1.64 29.47 10.03
C TYR A 482 -1.65 30.32 11.32
N ASN A 483 -1.80 31.63 11.21
CA ASN A 483 -1.83 32.52 12.39
C ASN A 483 -2.98 32.16 13.32
N LYS A 484 -4.19 31.92 12.77
CA LYS A 484 -5.35 31.51 13.56
C LYS A 484 -5.15 30.17 14.26
N PHE A 485 -4.57 29.20 13.57
CA PHE A 485 -4.31 27.87 14.11
C PHE A 485 -3.16 27.92 15.14
N SER A 486 -2.10 28.66 14.88
CA SER A 486 -0.98 28.88 15.81
C SER A 486 -1.44 29.55 17.09
N GLN A 487 -2.31 30.57 16.99
CA GLN A 487 -2.94 31.19 18.18
C GLN A 487 -3.73 30.17 18.97
N PHE A 488 -4.58 29.35 18.29
CA PHE A 488 -5.33 28.29 18.94
C PHE A 488 -4.42 27.33 19.70
N VAL A 489 -3.35 26.84 19.09
CA VAL A 489 -2.39 25.91 19.72
C VAL A 489 -1.69 26.58 20.91
N SER A 490 -1.24 27.82 20.79
CA SER A 490 -0.53 28.53 21.86
C SER A 490 -1.39 28.80 23.11
N GLU A 491 -2.68 29.07 22.90
CA GLU A 491 -3.62 29.37 24.01
C GLU A 491 -4.20 28.09 24.64
N ASN A 492 -4.06 26.91 24.01
CA ASN A 492 -4.71 25.67 24.45
C ASN A 492 -3.71 24.52 24.62
N GLN A 493 -2.79 24.67 25.57
CA GLN A 493 -1.69 23.75 25.86
C GLN A 493 -2.10 22.52 26.71
N THR A 494 -3.39 22.32 26.96
CA THR A 494 -3.93 21.14 27.64
C THR A 494 -5.08 20.53 26.85
N LEU A 495 -5.27 19.21 26.96
CA LEU A 495 -6.37 18.52 26.28
C LEU A 495 -7.73 19.14 26.61
N GLU A 496 -7.98 19.44 27.89
CA GLU A 496 -9.22 20.05 28.33
C GLU A 496 -9.45 21.44 27.70
N ALA A 497 -8.40 22.27 27.64
CA ALA A 497 -8.46 23.58 26.99
C ALA A 497 -8.72 23.44 25.47
N MET A 498 -8.02 22.49 24.83
CA MET A 498 -8.16 22.21 23.41
C MET A 498 -9.60 21.79 23.07
N GLU A 499 -10.19 20.86 23.81
CA GLU A 499 -11.58 20.41 23.62
C GLU A 499 -12.60 21.53 23.86
N LYS A 500 -12.44 22.29 24.95
CA LYS A 500 -13.35 23.38 25.31
C LYS A 500 -13.37 24.52 24.31
N ASN A 501 -12.21 24.85 23.76
CA ASN A 501 -12.04 26.06 22.96
C ASN A 501 -12.02 25.81 21.43
N ALA A 502 -11.83 24.59 20.96
CA ALA A 502 -11.73 24.30 19.52
C ALA A 502 -12.89 24.89 18.70
N ALA A 503 -14.13 24.71 19.18
CA ALA A 503 -15.34 25.21 18.51
C ALA A 503 -15.35 26.75 18.36
N LYS A 504 -14.78 27.50 19.33
CA LYS A 504 -14.70 28.97 19.27
C LYS A 504 -13.82 29.44 18.11
N TYR A 505 -12.79 28.64 17.78
CA TYR A 505 -11.90 28.88 16.65
C TYR A 505 -12.43 28.28 15.34
N GLY A 506 -13.59 27.62 15.37
CA GLY A 506 -14.16 26.91 14.20
C GLY A 506 -13.44 25.58 13.90
N PHE A 507 -12.75 25.01 14.87
CA PHE A 507 -12.06 23.72 14.77
C PHE A 507 -12.87 22.62 15.44
N LYS A 508 -12.57 21.36 15.06
CA LYS A 508 -13.21 20.17 15.63
C LYS A 508 -12.10 19.25 16.18
N VAL A 509 -12.24 18.87 17.43
CA VAL A 509 -11.40 17.82 18.00
C VAL A 509 -11.92 16.47 17.54
N GLN A 510 -11.02 15.65 17.02
CA GLN A 510 -11.26 14.29 16.57
C GLN A 510 -10.43 13.32 17.43
N GLU A 511 -10.76 12.04 17.37
CA GLU A 511 -10.07 10.99 18.13
C GLU A 511 -9.62 9.86 17.19
N ARG A 512 -8.41 9.36 17.43
CA ARG A 512 -7.87 8.17 16.79
C ARG A 512 -7.22 7.29 17.86
N GLN A 513 -7.64 6.02 17.90
CA GLN A 513 -7.10 5.03 18.84
C GLN A 513 -6.24 4.02 18.10
N GLY A 514 -5.25 3.45 18.81
CA GLY A 514 -4.46 2.34 18.33
C GLY A 514 -3.47 2.67 17.22
N ILE A 515 -2.94 3.89 17.17
CA ILE A 515 -1.88 4.23 16.20
C ILE A 515 -0.64 3.42 16.53
N SER A 516 -0.16 2.63 15.58
CA SER A 516 1.07 1.84 15.71
C SER A 516 2.28 2.55 15.11
N ASN A 517 3.48 2.15 15.54
CA ASN A 517 4.73 2.65 15.00
C ASN A 517 5.04 2.15 13.57
N ALA A 518 4.25 1.22 13.06
CA ALA A 518 4.33 0.76 11.67
C ALA A 518 3.55 1.67 10.69
N GLU A 519 2.72 2.60 11.20
CA GLU A 519 2.00 3.55 10.35
C GLU A 519 2.94 4.67 9.86
N HIS A 520 2.84 5.04 8.57
CA HIS A 520 3.65 6.13 8.00
C HIS A 520 3.10 7.52 8.31
N TYR A 521 1.79 7.61 8.58
CA TYR A 521 1.09 8.86 8.73
C TYR A 521 0.19 8.88 9.95
N VAL A 522 0.22 9.98 10.68
CA VAL A 522 -0.79 10.24 11.70
C VAL A 522 -2.14 10.48 11.00
N VAL A 523 -3.15 9.70 11.38
CA VAL A 523 -4.55 9.82 10.91
C VAL A 523 -4.71 9.91 9.38
N ASN A 524 -3.81 9.26 8.63
CA ASN A 524 -3.75 9.24 7.17
C ASN A 524 -3.43 10.59 6.49
N ILE A 525 -2.88 11.54 7.22
CA ILE A 525 -2.42 12.81 6.66
C ILE A 525 -0.97 12.65 6.19
N PRO A 526 -0.65 12.85 4.90
CA PRO A 526 0.72 12.78 4.40
C PRO A 526 1.65 13.78 5.10
N SER A 527 2.96 13.54 5.01
CA SER A 527 3.99 14.42 5.56
C SER A 527 3.91 14.65 7.07
N THR A 528 3.41 13.66 7.84
CA THR A 528 3.26 13.74 9.31
C THR A 528 4.35 12.98 10.07
N ARG A 529 5.52 12.75 9.46
CA ARG A 529 6.63 12.01 10.07
C ARG A 529 7.09 12.60 11.42
N GLU A 530 7.26 13.92 11.50
CA GLU A 530 7.70 14.57 12.76
C GLU A 530 6.61 14.46 13.84
N ALA A 531 5.35 14.45 13.44
CA ALA A 531 4.23 14.20 14.34
C ALA A 531 4.22 12.73 14.86
N MET A 532 4.57 11.76 14.01
CA MET A 532 4.74 10.35 14.39
C MET A 532 5.89 10.17 15.40
N LYS A 533 7.06 10.79 15.15
CA LYS A 533 8.18 10.75 16.11
C LYS A 533 7.77 11.31 17.45
N TRP A 534 7.18 12.52 17.45
CA TRP A 534 6.70 13.13 18.69
C TRP A 534 5.72 12.20 19.43
N LEU A 535 4.78 11.61 18.71
CA LEU A 535 3.76 10.74 19.25
C LEU A 535 4.35 9.55 20.03
N PHE A 536 5.43 8.94 19.54
CA PHE A 536 6.07 7.80 20.18
C PHE A 536 7.12 8.18 21.24
N GLU A 537 7.57 9.44 21.29
CA GLU A 537 8.47 9.97 22.32
C GLU A 537 7.75 10.72 23.43
N ALA A 538 6.53 11.19 23.21
CA ALA A 538 5.74 12.01 24.13
C ALA A 538 5.24 11.23 25.35
N LYS A 539 4.92 11.98 26.41
CA LYS A 539 4.24 11.44 27.61
C LYS A 539 2.73 11.64 27.51
N GLU A 540 1.98 10.73 28.13
CA GLU A 540 0.52 10.88 28.22
C GLU A 540 0.11 12.25 28.79
N GLY A 541 -0.95 12.82 28.23
CA GLY A 541 -1.48 14.11 28.64
C GLY A 541 -0.77 15.32 28.01
N THR A 542 0.25 15.13 27.16
CA THR A 542 0.96 16.24 26.50
C THR A 542 0.33 16.61 25.17
N ILE A 543 0.48 17.87 24.77
CA ILE A 543 0.08 18.45 23.49
C ILE A 543 1.32 18.65 22.62
N SER A 544 1.21 18.35 21.32
CA SER A 544 2.30 18.54 20.37
C SER A 544 2.49 20.00 19.97
N PRO A 545 3.64 20.34 19.37
CA PRO A 545 3.74 21.53 18.54
C PRO A 545 2.73 21.48 17.39
N LEU A 546 2.54 22.63 16.71
CA LEU A 546 1.86 22.69 15.43
C LEU A 546 2.73 22.04 14.35
N TYR A 547 2.11 21.19 13.51
CA TYR A 547 2.73 20.59 12.34
C TYR A 547 2.07 21.10 11.07
N GLU A 548 2.91 21.47 10.09
CA GLU A 548 2.51 21.71 8.71
C GLU A 548 2.68 20.41 7.93
N CYS A 549 1.62 19.90 7.33
CA CYS A 549 1.59 18.57 6.72
C CYS A 549 0.64 18.51 5.52
N GLY A 550 0.31 17.29 5.05
CA GLY A 550 -0.37 17.12 3.78
C GLY A 550 0.53 17.51 2.61
N ASN A 551 -0.02 18.18 1.63
CA ASN A 551 0.72 18.84 0.54
C ASN A 551 0.95 20.33 0.87
N ASN A 552 1.36 20.65 2.09
CA ASN A 552 1.41 21.98 2.69
C ASN A 552 0.03 22.66 2.81
N ASP A 553 -1.01 21.87 2.94
CA ASP A 553 -2.41 22.31 3.02
C ASP A 553 -3.11 21.90 4.31
N HIS A 554 -2.42 21.19 5.21
CA HIS A 554 -2.92 20.77 6.51
C HIS A 554 -2.10 21.35 7.67
N LEU A 555 -2.80 21.79 8.72
CA LEU A 555 -2.24 22.20 10.01
C LEU A 555 -2.74 21.23 11.08
N LEU A 556 -1.83 20.58 11.79
CA LEU A 556 -2.14 19.50 12.73
C LEU A 556 -1.59 19.79 14.12
N VAL A 557 -2.39 19.52 15.15
CA VAL A 557 -1.95 19.42 16.54
C VAL A 557 -2.50 18.16 17.17
N LEU A 558 -1.68 17.47 17.97
CA LEU A 558 -2.01 16.21 18.61
C LEU A 558 -2.02 16.39 20.14
N ALA A 559 -2.90 15.67 20.82
CA ALA A 559 -2.87 15.43 22.25
C ALA A 559 -2.74 13.93 22.49
N LEU A 560 -1.64 13.48 23.09
CA LEU A 560 -1.46 12.07 23.44
C LEU A 560 -2.33 11.76 24.66
N THR A 561 -3.37 10.94 24.46
CA THR A 561 -4.32 10.59 25.51
C THR A 561 -3.92 9.33 26.26
N LYS A 562 -3.35 8.34 25.55
CA LYS A 562 -2.97 7.05 26.15
C LYS A 562 -1.82 6.38 25.43
N VAL A 563 -0.96 5.73 26.20
CA VAL A 563 0.09 4.80 25.74
C VAL A 563 -0.37 3.37 26.06
N ASN A 564 -0.72 2.62 25.04
CA ASN A 564 -1.08 1.22 25.18
C ASN A 564 0.18 0.36 24.96
N LYS A 565 0.77 -0.12 26.07
CA LYS A 565 2.00 -0.91 26.00
C LYS A 565 1.75 -2.32 25.44
N LYS A 566 2.77 -2.92 24.85
CA LYS A 566 2.80 -4.35 24.52
C LYS A 566 2.42 -5.20 25.74
N GLY A 567 1.56 -6.20 25.55
CA GLY A 567 1.09 -7.06 26.62
C GLY A 567 -0.41 -7.29 26.55
N TYR A 568 -1.17 -6.82 27.52
CA TYR A 568 -2.62 -6.98 27.52
C TYR A 568 -3.30 -5.64 27.80
N LEU A 569 -4.27 -5.28 26.96
CA LEU A 569 -5.14 -4.15 27.25
C LEU A 569 -5.97 -4.45 28.51
N THR A 570 -6.00 -3.52 29.45
CA THR A 570 -6.70 -3.68 30.73
C THR A 570 -8.12 -3.11 30.67
N LEU A 571 -8.88 -3.29 31.77
CA LEU A 571 -10.21 -2.67 31.92
C LEU A 571 -10.20 -1.13 31.95
N ASP A 572 -9.03 -0.49 32.01
CA ASP A 572 -8.91 0.97 31.84
C ASP A 572 -9.08 1.40 30.38
N ASN A 573 -8.92 0.47 29.42
CA ASN A 573 -9.28 0.70 28.03
C ASN A 573 -10.81 0.68 27.90
N ALA A 574 -11.39 1.76 27.38
CA ALA A 574 -12.84 1.92 27.30
C ALA A 574 -13.51 0.84 26.42
N GLN A 575 -12.87 0.43 25.34
CA GLN A 575 -13.40 -0.62 24.45
C GLN A 575 -13.38 -1.98 25.14
N VAL A 576 -12.29 -2.31 25.84
CA VAL A 576 -12.20 -3.56 26.63
C VAL A 576 -13.26 -3.58 27.70
N LYS A 577 -13.42 -2.48 28.45
CA LYS A 577 -14.41 -2.36 29.50
C LYS A 577 -15.84 -2.53 28.98
N GLU A 578 -16.18 -1.89 27.87
CA GLU A 578 -17.51 -1.98 27.28
C GLU A 578 -17.78 -3.39 26.71
N TYR A 579 -16.80 -3.99 26.07
CA TYR A 579 -16.90 -5.37 25.60
C TYR A 579 -17.14 -6.34 26.79
N ILE A 580 -16.32 -6.25 27.84
CA ILE A 580 -16.46 -7.10 29.04
C ILE A 580 -17.80 -6.85 29.73
N ARG A 581 -18.25 -5.60 29.85
CA ARG A 581 -19.55 -5.24 30.40
C ARG A 581 -20.70 -5.90 29.64
N THR A 582 -20.64 -5.86 28.31
CA THR A 582 -21.64 -6.53 27.45
C THR A 582 -21.63 -8.03 27.66
N GLN A 583 -20.47 -8.68 27.79
CA GLN A 583 -20.37 -10.10 28.07
C GLN A 583 -20.97 -10.46 29.44
N VAL A 584 -20.63 -9.70 30.48
CA VAL A 584 -21.19 -9.89 31.83
C VAL A 584 -22.69 -9.65 31.84
N MET A 585 -23.19 -8.63 31.14
CA MET A 585 -24.63 -8.37 30.99
C MET A 585 -25.33 -9.57 30.40
N ASN A 586 -24.79 -10.10 29.30
CA ASN A 586 -25.37 -11.27 28.64
C ASN A 586 -25.32 -12.55 29.52
N ASP A 587 -24.22 -12.73 30.26
CA ASP A 587 -24.09 -13.85 31.20
C ASP A 587 -25.18 -13.80 32.28
N LYS A 588 -25.39 -12.64 32.91
CA LYS A 588 -26.43 -12.47 33.95
C LYS A 588 -27.85 -12.57 33.40
N LYS A 589 -28.10 -12.05 32.19
CA LYS A 589 -29.38 -12.27 31.51
C LYS A 589 -29.60 -13.75 31.20
N ALA A 590 -28.54 -14.45 30.81
CA ALA A 590 -28.58 -15.90 30.60
C ALA A 590 -28.96 -16.63 31.89
N GLU A 591 -28.38 -16.29 33.03
CA GLU A 591 -28.72 -16.88 34.35
C GLU A 591 -30.21 -16.74 34.69
N ILE A 592 -30.76 -15.55 34.51
CA ILE A 592 -32.20 -15.26 34.71
C ILE A 592 -33.05 -16.16 33.81
N LEU A 593 -32.73 -16.20 32.51
CA LEU A 593 -33.49 -16.95 31.51
C LEU A 593 -33.31 -18.46 31.66
N MET A 594 -32.12 -18.92 32.05
CA MET A 594 -31.85 -20.33 32.41
C MET A 594 -32.72 -20.78 33.61
N GLY A 595 -32.82 -19.91 34.62
CA GLY A 595 -33.75 -20.13 35.75
C GLY A 595 -35.22 -20.26 35.28
N LYS A 596 -35.65 -19.36 34.36
CA LYS A 596 -37.01 -19.42 33.78
C LYS A 596 -37.24 -20.67 32.92
N ALA A 597 -36.21 -21.13 32.19
CA ALA A 597 -36.23 -22.29 31.34
C ALA A 597 -36.10 -23.65 32.12
N LYS A 598 -35.67 -23.59 33.36
CA LYS A 598 -35.47 -24.79 34.21
C LYS A 598 -36.73 -25.58 34.34
N GLY A 599 -36.62 -26.90 34.19
CA GLY A 599 -37.74 -27.84 34.30
C GLY A 599 -38.74 -27.84 33.14
N VAL A 600 -38.45 -27.11 32.07
CA VAL A 600 -39.25 -27.14 30.84
C VAL A 600 -38.89 -28.42 30.04
N THR A 601 -39.89 -29.21 29.70
CA THR A 601 -39.72 -30.51 29.04
C THR A 601 -40.40 -30.60 27.66
N SER A 602 -40.99 -29.51 27.18
CA SER A 602 -41.64 -29.46 25.85
C SER A 602 -41.66 -28.02 25.28
N ILE A 603 -41.77 -27.93 23.95
CA ILE A 603 -41.89 -26.65 23.23
C ILE A 603 -43.13 -25.87 23.70
N ALA A 604 -44.26 -26.55 23.88
CA ALA A 604 -45.49 -25.92 24.37
C ALA A 604 -45.35 -25.35 25.79
N ALA A 605 -44.60 -26.03 26.67
CA ALA A 605 -44.29 -25.52 28.01
C ALA A 605 -43.33 -24.31 27.96
N ALA A 606 -42.38 -24.31 27.05
CA ALA A 606 -41.49 -23.17 26.82
C ALA A 606 -42.28 -21.94 26.34
N GLN A 607 -43.18 -22.11 25.40
CA GLN A 607 -44.06 -21.06 24.87
C GLN A 607 -44.94 -20.43 25.96
N LYS A 608 -45.51 -21.25 26.85
CA LYS A 608 -46.29 -20.77 28.00
C LYS A 608 -45.45 -19.92 28.95
N LYS A 609 -44.16 -20.20 29.03
CA LYS A 609 -43.20 -19.38 29.82
C LYS A 609 -42.67 -18.16 29.02
N GLY A 610 -43.22 -17.88 27.83
CA GLY A 610 -42.91 -16.69 27.04
C GLY A 610 -41.74 -16.85 26.07
N ALA A 611 -41.35 -18.06 25.70
CA ALA A 611 -40.43 -18.29 24.62
C ALA A 611 -41.08 -18.03 23.26
N LYS A 612 -40.35 -17.43 22.32
CA LYS A 612 -40.77 -17.40 20.92
C LYS A 612 -40.43 -18.74 20.27
N VAL A 613 -41.39 -19.29 19.54
CA VAL A 613 -41.28 -20.62 18.93
C VAL A 613 -41.24 -20.48 17.41
N ALA A 614 -40.20 -21.07 16.78
CA ALA A 614 -40.03 -21.10 15.33
C ALA A 614 -39.39 -22.42 14.87
N PRO A 615 -39.67 -22.90 13.65
CA PRO A 615 -38.93 -23.97 13.04
C PRO A 615 -37.57 -23.46 12.57
N VAL A 616 -36.50 -24.24 12.76
CA VAL A 616 -35.19 -24.01 12.20
C VAL A 616 -34.73 -25.25 11.48
N ASN A 617 -34.39 -25.12 10.22
CA ASN A 617 -34.06 -26.25 9.37
C ASN A 617 -32.56 -26.27 9.05
N GLN A 618 -32.06 -27.47 8.66
CA GLN A 618 -30.70 -27.68 8.15
C GLN A 618 -29.61 -27.26 9.15
N VAL A 619 -29.83 -27.46 10.44
CA VAL A 619 -28.82 -27.21 11.46
C VAL A 619 -27.76 -28.29 11.36
N THR A 620 -26.49 -27.90 11.16
CA THR A 620 -25.33 -28.81 11.14
C THR A 620 -24.40 -28.53 12.33
N PHE A 621 -23.53 -29.47 12.68
CA PHE A 621 -22.52 -29.25 13.72
C PHE A 621 -21.42 -28.29 13.26
N ALA A 622 -20.99 -28.41 12.01
CA ALA A 622 -19.84 -27.67 11.47
C ALA A 622 -20.06 -26.16 11.35
N ALA A 623 -21.32 -25.69 11.28
CA ALA A 623 -21.64 -24.28 11.13
C ALA A 623 -22.54 -23.77 12.27
N PRO A 624 -22.20 -22.59 12.87
CA PRO A 624 -23.09 -21.95 13.82
C PRO A 624 -24.44 -21.60 13.19
N VAL A 625 -25.54 -22.07 13.78
CA VAL A 625 -26.88 -21.77 13.29
C VAL A 625 -27.22 -20.28 13.55
N PHE A 626 -27.68 -19.58 12.53
CA PHE A 626 -28.17 -18.22 12.68
C PHE A 626 -29.63 -18.21 13.13
N ILE A 627 -29.95 -17.45 14.17
CA ILE A 627 -31.30 -17.33 14.72
C ILE A 627 -31.84 -15.94 14.45
N PRO A 628 -32.80 -15.79 13.51
CA PRO A 628 -33.35 -14.49 13.12
C PRO A 628 -33.95 -13.70 14.29
N GLU A 629 -34.60 -14.37 15.25
CA GLU A 629 -35.24 -13.75 16.42
C GLU A 629 -34.27 -13.01 17.33
N THR A 630 -33.00 -13.43 17.35
CA THR A 630 -31.94 -12.82 18.17
C THR A 630 -30.91 -12.07 17.33
N GLY A 631 -30.90 -12.26 15.99
CA GLY A 631 -29.93 -11.69 15.08
C GLY A 631 -28.50 -12.24 15.29
N ALA A 632 -28.36 -13.41 15.90
CA ALA A 632 -27.04 -13.97 16.27
C ALA A 632 -26.84 -15.38 15.74
N SER A 633 -25.57 -15.72 15.51
CA SER A 633 -25.12 -17.07 15.22
C SER A 633 -24.78 -17.78 16.53
N GLU A 634 -25.31 -19.03 16.69
CA GLU A 634 -25.35 -19.76 17.95
C GLU A 634 -24.61 -21.09 17.87
N PRO A 635 -23.29 -21.13 18.03
CA PRO A 635 -22.49 -22.36 17.94
C PRO A 635 -22.85 -23.40 19.03
N ALA A 636 -23.15 -22.93 20.25
CA ALA A 636 -23.55 -23.80 21.35
C ALA A 636 -24.86 -24.55 21.05
N LEU A 637 -25.81 -23.88 20.37
CA LEU A 637 -27.05 -24.47 19.91
C LEU A 637 -26.78 -25.53 18.83
N SER A 638 -25.94 -25.25 17.84
CA SER A 638 -25.55 -26.23 16.81
C SER A 638 -24.98 -27.50 17.44
N GLY A 639 -24.05 -27.33 18.41
CA GLY A 639 -23.47 -28.48 19.15
C GLY A 639 -24.49 -29.28 19.93
N ALA A 640 -25.40 -28.62 20.65
CA ALA A 640 -26.47 -29.30 21.42
C ALA A 640 -27.46 -30.03 20.52
N VAL A 641 -27.83 -29.44 19.37
CA VAL A 641 -28.70 -30.07 18.36
C VAL A 641 -28.05 -31.31 17.78
N ALA A 642 -26.77 -31.24 17.43
CA ALA A 642 -26.02 -32.38 16.89
C ALA A 642 -25.94 -33.53 17.87
N ALA A 643 -25.83 -33.28 19.16
CA ALA A 643 -25.77 -34.28 20.23
C ALA A 643 -27.15 -34.88 20.58
N THR A 644 -28.25 -34.27 20.14
CA THR A 644 -29.62 -34.72 20.49
C THR A 644 -30.17 -35.62 19.38
N ALA A 645 -30.75 -36.77 19.74
CA ALA A 645 -31.33 -37.70 18.79
C ALA A 645 -32.65 -37.19 18.18
N ALA A 646 -32.99 -37.66 16.98
CA ALA A 646 -34.27 -37.35 16.33
C ALA A 646 -35.48 -37.72 17.23
N GLY A 647 -36.52 -36.89 17.22
CA GLY A 647 -37.70 -37.00 18.04
C GLY A 647 -37.53 -36.60 19.51
N LYS A 648 -36.31 -36.28 19.98
CA LYS A 648 -36.04 -35.92 21.38
C LYS A 648 -36.03 -34.43 21.63
N PHE A 649 -36.46 -34.07 22.82
CA PHE A 649 -36.30 -32.70 23.37
C PHE A 649 -34.91 -32.55 23.98
N CYS A 650 -34.36 -31.37 24.00
CA CYS A 650 -33.04 -31.08 24.59
C CYS A 650 -32.99 -31.47 26.08
N ALA A 651 -31.85 -32.00 26.52
CA ALA A 651 -31.67 -32.44 27.91
C ALA A 651 -31.65 -31.28 28.93
N ALA A 652 -31.18 -30.10 28.49
CA ALA A 652 -31.09 -28.91 29.31
C ALA A 652 -31.23 -27.66 28.41
N PRO A 653 -31.59 -26.49 28.98
CA PRO A 653 -31.55 -25.23 28.27
C PRO A 653 -30.11 -24.89 27.82
N VAL A 654 -29.96 -24.40 26.59
CA VAL A 654 -28.67 -24.06 25.99
C VAL A 654 -28.45 -22.55 26.10
N LYS A 655 -27.37 -22.13 26.75
CA LYS A 655 -26.90 -20.78 26.75
C LYS A 655 -26.21 -20.48 25.42
N GLY A 656 -26.71 -19.51 24.70
CA GLY A 656 -26.10 -19.00 23.46
C GLY A 656 -25.51 -17.60 23.58
N ASN A 657 -25.17 -17.01 22.44
CA ASN A 657 -24.60 -15.67 22.37
C ASN A 657 -25.62 -14.55 22.65
N ALA A 658 -26.89 -14.74 22.21
CA ALA A 658 -27.92 -13.71 22.32
C ALA A 658 -29.22 -14.23 22.96
N GLY A 659 -29.25 -15.44 23.50
CA GLY A 659 -30.44 -16.02 24.13
C GLY A 659 -30.18 -17.35 24.82
N VAL A 660 -31.23 -17.84 25.51
CA VAL A 660 -31.31 -19.20 26.04
C VAL A 660 -32.30 -19.99 25.19
N TYR A 661 -31.92 -21.16 24.81
CA TYR A 661 -32.61 -21.98 23.82
C TYR A 661 -33.05 -23.33 24.37
N LEU A 662 -34.27 -23.69 24.05
CA LEU A 662 -34.79 -25.07 24.18
C LEU A 662 -35.24 -25.52 22.81
N PHE A 663 -35.06 -26.80 22.50
CA PHE A 663 -35.41 -27.28 21.17
C PHE A 663 -35.86 -28.74 21.23
N GLN A 664 -36.62 -29.14 20.22
CA GLN A 664 -36.94 -30.53 19.90
C GLN A 664 -36.41 -30.83 18.51
N VAL A 665 -35.65 -31.90 18.37
CA VAL A 665 -35.18 -32.38 17.06
C VAL A 665 -36.33 -33.13 16.40
N ILE A 666 -36.82 -32.62 15.27
CA ILE A 666 -37.92 -33.24 14.52
C ILE A 666 -37.41 -34.35 13.63
N SER A 667 -36.37 -34.09 12.88
CA SER A 667 -35.72 -35.03 11.99
C SER A 667 -34.21 -34.81 11.92
N LYS A 668 -33.49 -35.86 11.58
CA LYS A 668 -32.04 -35.84 11.39
C LYS A 668 -31.72 -36.74 10.20
N ALA A 669 -31.09 -36.22 9.19
CA ALA A 669 -30.75 -36.93 7.97
C ALA A 669 -29.50 -36.32 7.31
N ASN A 670 -28.81 -37.09 6.52
CA ASN A 670 -27.76 -36.56 5.68
C ASN A 670 -28.35 -35.69 4.56
N ARG A 671 -27.63 -34.63 4.21
CA ARG A 671 -27.98 -33.72 3.10
C ARG A 671 -28.25 -34.49 1.83
N ALA A 672 -29.34 -34.17 1.15
CA ALA A 672 -29.77 -34.89 -0.06
C ALA A 672 -28.67 -34.75 -1.17
N GLY A 673 -28.43 -35.87 -1.85
CA GLY A 673 -27.47 -35.92 -2.97
C GLY A 673 -26.00 -36.05 -2.56
N VAL A 674 -25.67 -35.95 -1.27
CA VAL A 674 -24.28 -36.06 -0.79
C VAL A 674 -24.00 -37.44 -0.27
N LYS A 675 -22.98 -38.13 -0.81
CA LYS A 675 -22.53 -39.44 -0.38
C LYS A 675 -21.13 -39.36 0.20
N PHE A 676 -20.87 -40.12 1.24
CA PHE A 676 -19.55 -40.25 1.82
C PHE A 676 -18.63 -40.99 0.86
N ASP A 677 -17.53 -40.34 0.46
CA ASP A 677 -16.38 -40.96 -0.19
C ASP A 677 -15.15 -40.71 0.67
N ALA A 678 -14.49 -41.78 1.11
CA ALA A 678 -13.39 -41.69 2.07
C ALA A 678 -12.22 -40.84 1.57
N LYS A 679 -11.84 -41.01 0.29
CA LYS A 679 -10.69 -40.32 -0.31
C LYS A 679 -10.97 -38.82 -0.45
N THR A 680 -12.15 -38.46 -0.92
CA THR A 680 -12.58 -37.06 -1.06
C THR A 680 -12.71 -36.40 0.31
N ALA A 681 -13.25 -37.08 1.31
CA ALA A 681 -13.41 -36.59 2.67
C ALA A 681 -12.05 -36.33 3.35
N GLU A 682 -11.09 -37.26 3.21
CA GLU A 682 -9.73 -37.06 3.72
C GLU A 682 -9.02 -35.89 3.03
N GLN A 683 -9.16 -35.77 1.72
CA GLN A 683 -8.58 -34.67 0.97
C GLN A 683 -9.16 -33.32 1.39
N SER A 684 -10.48 -33.23 1.55
CA SER A 684 -11.17 -32.02 2.02
C SER A 684 -10.75 -31.63 3.44
N GLN A 685 -10.64 -32.62 4.34
CA GLN A 685 -10.15 -32.41 5.69
C GLN A 685 -8.71 -31.90 5.68
N LYS A 686 -7.82 -32.51 4.89
CA LYS A 686 -6.44 -32.09 4.76
C LYS A 686 -6.35 -30.66 4.25
N GLN A 687 -7.11 -30.30 3.22
CA GLN A 687 -7.14 -28.92 2.68
C GLN A 687 -7.57 -27.91 3.76
N ARG A 688 -8.56 -28.22 4.56
CA ARG A 688 -9.03 -27.37 5.65
C ARG A 688 -7.98 -27.18 6.74
N LEU A 689 -7.32 -28.27 7.15
CA LEU A 689 -6.22 -28.21 8.12
C LEU A 689 -5.04 -27.38 7.59
N MET A 690 -4.75 -27.46 6.28
CA MET A 690 -3.73 -26.64 5.62
C MET A 690 -4.07 -25.14 5.63
N GLN A 691 -5.35 -24.76 5.57
CA GLN A 691 -5.75 -23.35 5.72
C GLN A 691 -5.41 -22.81 7.13
N TYR A 692 -5.59 -23.62 8.18
CA TYR A 692 -5.15 -23.25 9.53
C TYR A 692 -3.63 -23.20 9.67
N ALA A 693 -2.91 -24.12 8.97
CA ALA A 693 -1.47 -24.08 8.95
C ALA A 693 -0.90 -22.79 8.32
N GLY A 694 -1.65 -22.13 7.44
CA GLY A 694 -1.27 -20.81 6.91
C GLY A 694 -1.12 -19.72 7.98
N GLN A 695 -1.64 -19.93 9.21
CA GLN A 695 -1.50 -18.99 10.32
C GLN A 695 -0.17 -19.13 11.09
N PHE A 696 0.64 -20.16 10.78
CA PHE A 696 1.90 -20.41 11.49
C PHE A 696 2.87 -19.21 11.44
N MET A 697 2.93 -18.48 10.32
CA MET A 697 3.78 -17.30 10.20
C MET A 697 3.44 -16.22 11.22
N ARG A 698 2.16 -16.04 11.53
CA ARG A 698 1.73 -15.09 12.57
C ARG A 698 2.21 -15.53 13.96
N ASP A 699 2.15 -16.83 14.25
CA ASP A 699 2.62 -17.35 15.53
C ASP A 699 4.15 -17.27 15.65
N LEU A 700 4.88 -17.52 14.57
CA LEU A 700 6.33 -17.33 14.51
C LEU A 700 6.71 -15.85 14.66
N TYR A 701 6.00 -14.94 14.00
CA TYR A 701 6.19 -13.49 14.15
C TYR A 701 6.00 -13.05 15.60
N GLN A 702 4.96 -13.55 16.29
CA GLN A 702 4.73 -13.28 17.71
C GLN A 702 5.86 -13.76 18.60
N LYS A 703 6.42 -14.95 18.30
CA LYS A 703 7.57 -15.53 19.05
C LYS A 703 8.89 -14.82 18.75
N ALA A 704 9.05 -14.28 17.56
CA ALA A 704 10.26 -13.62 17.10
C ALA A 704 10.55 -12.30 17.83
N ASN A 705 9.60 -11.78 18.60
CA ASN A 705 9.72 -10.54 19.38
C ASN A 705 10.23 -9.37 18.52
N VAL A 706 9.62 -9.18 17.36
CA VAL A 706 10.00 -8.13 16.41
C VAL A 706 9.83 -6.74 17.03
N THR A 707 10.85 -5.89 16.88
CA THR A 707 10.80 -4.47 17.21
C THR A 707 10.94 -3.67 15.91
N ASP A 708 10.03 -2.72 15.68
CA ASP A 708 10.01 -1.86 14.49
C ASP A 708 10.21 -0.40 14.91
N ASN A 709 11.33 0.20 14.49
CA ASN A 709 11.69 1.58 14.77
C ASN A 709 11.73 2.43 13.49
N ARG A 710 11.14 1.96 12.39
CA ARG A 710 11.16 2.65 11.09
C ARG A 710 10.59 4.07 11.17
N TYR A 711 9.62 4.32 12.05
CA TYR A 711 9.03 5.64 12.27
C TYR A 711 10.07 6.72 12.65
N LEU A 712 11.24 6.32 13.16
CA LEU A 712 12.32 7.27 13.51
C LEU A 712 13.07 7.75 12.25
N PHE A 713 13.05 7.00 11.16
CA PHE A 713 13.91 7.20 9.98
C PHE A 713 13.15 7.50 8.69
N PHE A 714 11.91 7.03 8.57
CA PHE A 714 11.18 7.04 7.30
C PHE A 714 9.81 7.69 7.39
#